data_fd7d3f639f72c2e60a5f392b314228e2
#
_entry.id   fd7d3f639f72c2e60a5f392b314228e2
#
_cell.length_a   1.000
_cell.length_b   1.000
_cell.length_c   1.000
_cell.angle_alpha   90.00
_cell.angle_beta   90.00
_cell.angle_gamma   90.00
#
_symmetry.space_group_name_H-M   'P 1'
#
loop_
_entity.id
_entity.type
_entity.pdbx_description
1 polymer ?
#
loop_
_entity_poly.entity_id
_entity_poly.type
_entity_poly.pdbx_seq_one_letter_code
_entity_poly.pdbx_strand_id
1 'polypeptide(L)'
;MSQNDQSDDNKNGPRMNGKPVLVWLLIMAAVVALLQFSSPATSSVQQLGVSQVLSLAQEKKIKTLTVKPDPTGGTDSWYQVAGELEVKGADANDKSKFIASGRLTEKNFEDLRAAVGKDAFKEVPAQTGWTMFLYNVLPTLLVSGVVLFMMYRFLKNANRGAMQFAKTRARLNSTEKETTTFKDVAGCDEAKEEVKEIVDFLRDPKRFTKIGATIPKGILMVGPPGTGKTLLARAVAGEAGVPFLSISGSDFVEMFVGVGAARVRDTFEQARKLAPCIIFIDEIDAVGRQRGTGVGGGNDEREQTLNSLLVEMDGFDGQAGVIVIGATNRSDVLDAALLRPGRFDRQVFVDLPDLRGREAVLAVHAKRFQLAPSVDLARVARITTGMSGADLANLLNEGALHAGRRNRDKVEMSDMEEARDKIAFGRERKKVMDEEDRRSTAYHEAGHAVVQAVIDDGTLPLHKVTIIPRGRALGMAMYVPTKDILGYSKHRLLNYICSAMAGRIGERVVTGDVSNGASSDIKQATRLARQMVCDWGMSELGPIAFGENSEHTFLGREMSRTQTQAYSDDTARRIDQAVALIVNEQFARAEKVLSENSEAHRKIAEALLEHETLDGIHVMEIIKTGSIQTPIVGNPVIAPPREAPASGPIPEAGTQSAPSPA
;
A
#
# COMPACT_ATOMS: atom_id res chain seq x y z
N MET A 1 16.49 43.29 -8.89
CA MET A 1 16.92 43.24 -7.49
C MET A 1 16.20 42.04 -6.93
N SER A 2 16.77 40.91 -7.02
CA SER A 2 17.80 40.19 -6.26
C SER A 2 17.22 39.61 -4.99
N GLN A 3 17.12 38.28 -5.03
CA GLN A 3 17.67 37.29 -4.06
C GLN A 3 16.65 36.86 -3.01
N ASN A 4 16.52 35.65 -2.62
CA ASN A 4 17.33 34.42 -2.78
C ASN A 4 16.47 33.20 -2.40
N ASP A 5 16.52 32.19 -3.22
CA ASP A 5 16.12 30.82 -2.92
C ASP A 5 17.05 30.22 -1.87
N GLN A 6 16.49 29.54 -0.89
CA GLN A 6 17.16 28.42 -0.22
C GLN A 6 16.18 27.29 0.00
N SER A 7 16.23 26.35 -0.90
CA SER A 7 15.68 25.01 -0.75
C SER A 7 16.58 24.21 0.20
N ASP A 8 16.13 23.96 1.41
CA ASP A 8 16.74 23.00 2.34
C ASP A 8 16.25 21.58 2.04
N ASP A 9 17.05 20.91 1.23
CA ASP A 9 17.01 19.47 1.00
C ASP A 9 17.47 18.74 2.28
N ASN A 10 16.54 18.36 3.14
CA ASN A 10 16.82 17.58 4.35
C ASN A 10 16.97 16.08 4.02
N LYS A 11 18.12 15.72 3.44
CA LYS A 11 18.57 14.33 3.32
C LYS A 11 19.14 13.82 4.64
N ASN A 12 18.30 13.42 5.57
CA ASN A 12 18.69 12.63 6.74
C ASN A 12 18.45 11.14 6.48
N GLY A 13 19.28 10.53 5.63
CA GLY A 13 19.56 9.10 5.70
C GLY A 13 20.36 8.78 6.98
N PRO A 14 20.25 7.56 7.56
CA PRO A 14 20.97 7.19 8.76
C PRO A 14 22.48 7.27 8.49
N ARG A 15 23.14 8.32 9.00
CA ARG A 15 24.59 8.43 9.01
C ARG A 15 25.13 7.31 9.91
N MET A 16 25.61 6.24 9.30
CA MET A 16 26.45 5.28 10.01
C MET A 16 27.63 6.05 10.59
N ASN A 17 27.64 6.19 11.91
CA ASN A 17 28.79 6.74 12.63
C ASN A 17 29.99 5.85 12.29
N GLY A 18 30.91 6.33 11.44
CA GLY A 18 32.10 5.61 11.00
C GLY A 18 33.09 5.29 12.12
N LYS A 19 32.89 5.86 13.31
CA LYS A 19 33.74 5.62 14.49
C LYS A 19 33.86 4.14 14.91
N PRO A 20 32.78 3.33 15.00
CA PRO A 20 32.92 1.91 15.33
C PRO A 20 33.61 1.10 14.21
N VAL A 21 33.40 1.44 12.95
CA VAL A 21 34.04 0.75 11.81
C VAL A 21 35.55 1.04 11.80
N LEU A 22 35.94 2.26 12.09
CA LEU A 22 37.35 2.68 12.16
C LEU A 22 38.09 2.01 13.33
N VAL A 23 37.41 1.83 14.47
CA VAL A 23 37.94 1.07 15.62
C VAL A 23 38.14 -0.41 15.25
N TRP A 24 37.19 -1.03 14.53
CA TRP A 24 37.33 -2.41 14.06
C TRP A 24 38.48 -2.58 13.05
N LEU A 25 38.66 -1.64 12.14
CA LEU A 25 39.80 -1.63 11.19
C LEU A 25 41.11 -1.47 11.93
N LEU A 26 41.18 -0.62 12.96
CA LEU A 26 42.40 -0.45 13.79
C LEU A 26 42.72 -1.71 14.59
N ILE A 27 41.71 -2.37 15.17
CA ILE A 27 41.92 -3.64 15.91
C ILE A 27 42.39 -4.74 14.96
N MET A 28 41.80 -4.86 13.77
CA MET A 28 42.18 -5.84 12.77
C MET A 28 43.60 -5.57 12.26
N ALA A 29 43.95 -4.31 12.02
CA ALA A 29 45.30 -3.91 11.66
C ALA A 29 46.31 -4.22 12.77
N ALA A 30 45.99 -4.00 14.03
CA ALA A 30 46.81 -4.33 15.18
C ALA A 30 47.01 -5.85 15.34
N VAL A 31 45.98 -6.65 15.15
CA VAL A 31 46.06 -8.13 15.18
C VAL A 31 46.90 -8.64 14.01
N VAL A 32 46.74 -8.11 12.82
CA VAL A 32 47.56 -8.49 11.63
C VAL A 32 49.02 -8.07 11.83
N ALA A 33 49.27 -6.88 12.37
CA ALA A 33 50.61 -6.43 12.71
C ALA A 33 51.28 -7.34 13.77
N LEU A 34 50.50 -7.71 14.83
CA LEU A 34 51.00 -8.62 15.88
C LEU A 34 51.31 -10.02 15.34
N LEU A 35 50.51 -10.53 14.42
CA LEU A 35 50.76 -11.80 13.72
C LEU A 35 51.98 -11.71 12.76
N GLN A 36 52.20 -10.59 12.08
CA GLN A 36 53.33 -10.39 11.21
C GLN A 36 54.66 -10.19 11.99
N PHE A 37 54.61 -9.50 13.13
CA PHE A 37 55.76 -9.36 14.01
C PHE A 37 56.10 -10.65 14.79
N SER A 38 55.18 -11.59 14.92
CA SER A 38 55.38 -12.89 15.58
C SER A 38 55.97 -13.95 14.66
N SER A 39 56.05 -13.70 13.35
CA SER A 39 56.66 -14.61 12.41
C SER A 39 58.17 -14.37 12.45
N PRO A 40 59.01 -15.36 12.83
CA PRO A 40 60.46 -15.21 12.74
C PRO A 40 60.85 -15.00 11.28
N ALA A 41 61.60 -13.92 11.02
CA ALA A 41 62.16 -13.65 9.70
C ALA A 41 62.93 -14.89 9.27
N THR A 42 62.52 -15.55 8.22
CA THR A 42 63.26 -16.62 7.53
C THR A 42 64.45 -16.00 6.83
N SER A 43 65.50 -15.70 7.63
CA SER A 43 66.87 -15.58 7.05
C SER A 43 67.26 -16.97 6.54
N SER A 44 67.96 -17.05 5.41
CA SER A 44 68.42 -18.26 4.80
C SER A 44 69.45 -18.96 5.72
N VAL A 45 68.94 -19.71 6.68
CA VAL A 45 69.76 -20.47 7.62
C VAL A 45 69.87 -21.88 7.08
N GLN A 46 71.07 -22.36 6.93
CA GLN A 46 71.33 -23.70 6.43
C GLN A 46 71.02 -24.74 7.49
N GLN A 47 70.09 -25.66 7.19
CA GLN A 47 69.77 -26.78 8.08
C GLN A 47 70.85 -27.87 7.94
N LEU A 48 71.53 -28.16 9.01
CA LEU A 48 72.55 -29.22 9.06
C LEU A 48 72.12 -30.33 10.03
N GLY A 49 72.56 -31.56 9.81
CA GLY A 49 72.41 -32.61 10.79
C GLY A 49 73.45 -32.50 11.93
N VAL A 50 73.07 -32.94 13.14
CA VAL A 50 73.97 -32.89 14.32
C VAL A 50 75.36 -33.58 14.04
N SER A 51 75.39 -34.66 13.27
CA SER A 51 76.62 -35.33 12.87
C SER A 51 77.48 -34.47 11.97
N GLN A 52 76.90 -33.66 11.10
CA GLN A 52 77.66 -32.72 10.24
C GLN A 52 78.19 -31.54 11.06
N VAL A 53 77.46 -31.09 12.07
CA VAL A 53 77.98 -30.05 12.97
C VAL A 53 79.15 -30.55 13.80
N LEU A 54 79.12 -31.83 14.24
CA LEU A 54 80.27 -32.46 14.91
C LEU A 54 81.51 -32.55 14.03
N SER A 55 81.38 -32.95 12.76
CA SER A 55 82.55 -33.01 11.82
C SER A 55 83.10 -31.62 11.53
N LEU A 56 82.22 -30.59 11.33
CA LEU A 56 82.60 -29.19 11.11
C LEU A 56 83.29 -28.58 12.33
N ALA A 57 82.86 -28.98 13.54
CA ALA A 57 83.52 -28.56 14.80
C ALA A 57 84.91 -29.14 14.93
N GLN A 58 85.16 -30.45 14.54
CA GLN A 58 86.45 -31.09 14.55
C GLN A 58 87.43 -30.46 13.51
N GLU A 59 86.90 -29.99 12.37
CA GLU A 59 87.65 -29.26 11.35
C GLU A 59 87.89 -27.79 11.74
N LYS A 60 87.55 -27.32 12.93
CA LYS A 60 87.68 -25.94 13.43
C LYS A 60 87.06 -24.87 12.51
N LYS A 61 85.98 -25.22 11.79
CA LYS A 61 85.26 -24.33 10.86
C LYS A 61 84.12 -23.58 11.47
N ILE A 62 83.82 -23.75 12.76
CA ILE A 62 82.77 -23.07 13.47
C ILE A 62 83.30 -21.90 14.30
N LYS A 63 82.78 -20.69 14.04
CA LYS A 63 83.19 -19.47 14.68
C LYS A 63 82.45 -19.26 16.04
N THR A 64 81.16 -19.50 16.09
CA THR A 64 80.35 -19.41 17.29
C THR A 64 79.30 -20.52 17.33
N LEU A 65 79.02 -21.07 18.48
CA LEU A 65 78.03 -22.13 18.68
C LEU A 65 77.14 -21.81 19.89
N THR A 66 75.81 -21.85 19.67
CA THR A 66 74.83 -21.69 20.75
C THR A 66 73.97 -22.95 20.82
N VAL A 67 73.89 -23.55 21.98
CA VAL A 67 73.09 -24.75 22.25
C VAL A 67 71.91 -24.37 23.15
N LYS A 68 70.72 -24.71 22.70
CA LYS A 68 69.45 -24.50 23.43
C LYS A 68 68.73 -25.84 23.57
N PRO A 69 68.13 -26.16 24.71
CA PRO A 69 67.18 -27.29 24.77
C PRO A 69 66.02 -27.08 23.81
N ASP A 70 65.66 -28.10 23.07
CA ASP A 70 64.50 -28.07 22.14
C ASP A 70 63.28 -28.69 22.82
N PRO A 71 62.28 -27.89 23.22
CA PRO A 71 61.12 -28.39 23.91
C PRO A 71 60.19 -29.22 23.01
N THR A 72 60.38 -29.21 21.69
CA THR A 72 59.55 -29.94 20.73
C THR A 72 60.00 -31.38 20.52
N GLY A 73 61.20 -31.74 20.95
CA GLY A 73 61.82 -33.06 20.74
C GLY A 73 61.37 -34.15 21.71
N GLY A 74 60.56 -33.87 22.69
CA GLY A 74 59.89 -34.86 23.56
C GLY A 74 60.75 -35.64 24.57
N THR A 75 62.08 -35.39 24.65
CA THR A 75 63.02 -35.99 25.59
C THR A 75 64.08 -34.99 26.06
N ASP A 76 64.53 -35.10 27.29
CA ASP A 76 65.48 -34.20 27.93
C ASP A 76 66.85 -34.08 27.21
N SER A 77 67.09 -34.84 26.16
CA SER A 77 68.35 -34.87 25.42
C SER A 77 68.24 -34.28 23.99
N TRP A 78 67.17 -33.60 23.65
CA TRP A 78 67.03 -32.90 22.36
C TRP A 78 67.46 -31.43 22.50
N TYR A 79 68.38 -31.06 21.58
CA TYR A 79 68.95 -29.70 21.56
C TYR A 79 68.89 -29.12 20.17
N GLN A 80 68.63 -27.84 20.09
CA GLN A 80 68.81 -27.03 18.90
C GLN A 80 70.15 -26.35 18.98
N VAL A 81 70.98 -26.63 18.01
CA VAL A 81 72.32 -26.07 17.91
C VAL A 81 72.35 -25.05 16.77
N ALA A 82 72.60 -23.80 17.08
CA ALA A 82 72.69 -22.72 16.12
C ALA A 82 74.14 -22.15 16.14
N GLY A 83 74.69 -21.89 15.00
CA GLY A 83 76.09 -21.35 14.92
C GLY A 83 76.42 -20.64 13.63
N GLU A 84 77.63 -20.07 13.58
CA GLU A 84 78.18 -19.41 12.40
C GLU A 84 79.43 -20.15 11.94
N LEU A 85 79.51 -20.43 10.62
CA LEU A 85 80.65 -21.06 9.98
C LEU A 85 81.65 -19.99 9.57
N GLU A 86 82.94 -20.32 9.64
CA GLU A 86 84.05 -19.50 9.12
C GLU A 86 84.16 -19.69 7.61
N VAL A 87 83.61 -18.79 6.81
CA VAL A 87 83.62 -18.82 5.34
C VAL A 87 84.58 -17.76 4.85
N LYS A 88 85.66 -18.20 4.08
CA LYS A 88 86.60 -17.31 3.40
C LYS A 88 86.08 -17.04 1.97
N GLY A 89 85.55 -15.81 1.70
CA GLY A 89 85.15 -15.41 0.35
C GLY A 89 84.09 -14.26 0.36
N ALA A 90 83.92 -13.60 -0.79
CA ALA A 90 83.10 -12.37 -0.94
C ALA A 90 81.55 -12.52 -0.69
N ASP A 91 81.05 -13.75 -0.54
CA ASP A 91 79.62 -14.04 -0.30
C ASP A 91 79.34 -14.40 1.19
N ALA A 92 80.12 -13.85 2.08
CA ALA A 92 80.20 -14.31 3.48
C ALA A 92 79.00 -13.99 4.37
N ASN A 93 78.03 -13.15 3.96
CA ASN A 93 77.01 -12.66 4.90
C ASN A 93 75.68 -13.45 4.91
N ASP A 94 75.42 -14.27 3.88
CA ASP A 94 74.08 -14.91 3.76
C ASP A 94 74.07 -16.44 3.96
N LYS A 95 75.27 -17.10 3.98
CA LYS A 95 75.40 -18.56 4.16
C LYS A 95 76.23 -18.99 5.37
N SER A 96 76.47 -18.07 6.27
CA SER A 96 77.31 -18.34 7.44
C SER A 96 76.59 -18.89 8.64
N LYS A 97 75.23 -18.80 8.69
CA LYS A 97 74.44 -19.25 9.83
C LYS A 97 73.84 -20.62 9.54
N PHE A 98 73.92 -21.51 10.52
CA PHE A 98 73.26 -22.82 10.47
C PHE A 98 72.47 -23.09 11.72
N ILE A 99 71.47 -23.99 11.57
CA ILE A 99 70.70 -24.57 12.65
C ILE A 99 70.65 -26.07 12.48
N ALA A 100 70.92 -26.81 13.55
CA ALA A 100 70.75 -28.24 13.61
C ALA A 100 69.92 -28.62 14.82
N SER A 101 68.92 -29.47 14.66
CA SER A 101 68.10 -30.00 15.77
C SER A 101 68.32 -31.51 15.86
N GLY A 102 68.60 -32.01 17.05
CA GLY A 102 68.82 -33.42 17.26
C GLY A 102 69.25 -33.77 18.67
N ARG A 103 69.42 -35.07 18.90
CA ARG A 103 69.85 -35.63 20.18
C ARG A 103 71.34 -35.45 20.39
N LEU A 104 71.74 -34.72 21.47
CA LEU A 104 73.15 -34.61 21.90
C LEU A 104 73.36 -35.50 23.10
N THR A 105 74.29 -36.42 23.00
CA THR A 105 74.83 -37.20 24.12
C THR A 105 75.81 -36.37 24.90
N GLU A 106 76.03 -36.65 26.18
CA GLU A 106 76.95 -35.94 27.05
C GLU A 106 78.36 -35.85 26.42
N LYS A 107 78.79 -36.94 25.83
CA LYS A 107 80.07 -37.03 25.10
C LYS A 107 80.13 -36.07 23.91
N ASN A 108 79.10 -36.03 23.08
CA ASN A 108 79.03 -35.12 21.92
C ASN A 108 78.96 -33.65 22.34
N PHE A 109 78.37 -33.35 23.50
CA PHE A 109 78.33 -32.01 24.06
C PHE A 109 79.68 -31.54 24.53
N GLU A 110 80.47 -32.41 25.22
CA GLU A 110 81.88 -32.14 25.60
C GLU A 110 82.79 -32.00 24.36
N ASP A 111 82.66 -32.87 23.36
CA ASP A 111 83.43 -32.81 22.13
C ASP A 111 83.17 -31.49 21.38
N LEU A 112 81.95 -31.03 21.26
CA LEU A 112 81.61 -29.72 20.68
C LEU A 112 82.18 -28.55 21.45
N ARG A 113 82.11 -28.61 22.78
CA ARG A 113 82.70 -27.60 23.65
C ARG A 113 84.21 -27.53 23.58
N ALA A 114 84.90 -28.69 23.45
CA ALA A 114 86.31 -28.76 23.31
C ALA A 114 86.83 -28.28 21.92
N ALA A 115 86.05 -28.58 20.88
CA ALA A 115 86.42 -28.25 19.51
C ALA A 115 86.19 -26.75 19.19
N VAL A 116 85.14 -26.10 19.71
CA VAL A 116 84.83 -24.70 19.40
C VAL A 116 85.49 -23.72 20.36
N GLY A 117 85.92 -24.18 21.55
CA GLY A 117 86.58 -23.35 22.57
C GLY A 117 85.53 -22.69 23.53
N LYS A 118 86.01 -22.45 24.76
CA LYS A 118 85.11 -22.00 25.85
C LYS A 118 84.42 -20.63 25.62
N ASP A 119 85.09 -19.74 24.93
CA ASP A 119 84.60 -18.37 24.70
C ASP A 119 83.60 -18.26 23.52
N ALA A 120 83.62 -19.20 22.62
CA ALA A 120 82.73 -19.24 21.46
C ALA A 120 81.55 -20.19 21.63
N PHE A 121 81.48 -20.94 22.72
CA PHE A 121 80.36 -21.86 23.06
C PHE A 121 79.40 -21.21 24.09
N LYS A 122 78.12 -21.02 23.71
CA LYS A 122 77.11 -20.45 24.61
C LYS A 122 76.00 -21.47 24.84
N GLU A 123 75.76 -21.71 26.11
CA GLU A 123 74.63 -22.51 26.56
C GLU A 123 73.47 -21.57 27.01
N VAL A 124 72.27 -21.80 26.50
CA VAL A 124 71.08 -21.02 26.90
C VAL A 124 70.19 -21.92 27.77
N PRO A 125 69.88 -21.50 29.01
CA PRO A 125 69.04 -22.31 29.90
C PRO A 125 67.64 -22.51 29.32
N ALA A 126 66.99 -23.63 29.69
CA ALA A 126 65.60 -23.89 29.32
C ALA A 126 64.67 -22.78 29.86
N GLN A 127 63.81 -22.25 29.01
CA GLN A 127 62.79 -21.28 29.43
C GLN A 127 61.81 -21.93 30.41
N THR A 128 61.62 -21.32 31.59
CA THR A 128 60.68 -21.81 32.59
C THR A 128 59.25 -21.69 32.07
N GLY A 129 58.36 -22.64 32.41
CA GLY A 129 56.98 -22.68 31.96
C GLY A 129 56.19 -21.37 32.19
N TRP A 130 56.57 -20.58 33.19
CA TRP A 130 55.99 -19.25 33.43
C TRP A 130 56.28 -18.21 32.36
N THR A 131 57.48 -18.20 31.84
CA THR A 131 57.85 -17.26 30.77
C THR A 131 57.15 -17.61 29.47
N MET A 132 56.96 -18.89 29.13
CA MET A 132 56.13 -19.34 28.00
C MET A 132 54.65 -18.97 28.15
N PHE A 133 54.10 -19.09 29.33
CA PHE A 133 52.74 -18.68 29.65
C PHE A 133 52.54 -17.17 29.44
N LEU A 134 53.43 -16.35 29.99
CA LEU A 134 53.35 -14.89 29.89
C LEU A 134 53.46 -14.40 28.44
N TYR A 135 54.30 -15.00 27.61
CA TYR A 135 54.52 -14.52 26.23
C TYR A 135 53.51 -15.10 25.23
N ASN A 136 53.01 -16.34 25.40
CA ASN A 136 52.17 -17.00 24.43
C ASN A 136 50.69 -17.08 24.84
N VAL A 137 50.39 -17.35 26.10
CA VAL A 137 49.02 -17.60 26.53
C VAL A 137 48.31 -16.34 27.05
N LEU A 138 49.02 -15.50 27.79
CA LEU A 138 48.42 -14.30 28.38
C LEU A 138 47.93 -13.29 27.36
N PRO A 139 48.65 -12.95 26.27
CA PRO A 139 48.15 -12.06 25.24
C PRO A 139 46.91 -12.61 24.52
N THR A 140 46.87 -13.91 24.27
CA THR A 140 45.73 -14.58 23.65
C THR A 140 44.48 -14.54 24.53
N LEU A 141 44.61 -14.73 25.85
CA LEU A 141 43.54 -14.61 26.81
C LEU A 141 43.03 -13.19 26.91
N LEU A 142 43.91 -12.18 26.93
CA LEU A 142 43.54 -10.76 26.95
C LEU A 142 42.73 -10.37 25.71
N VAL A 143 43.23 -10.76 24.51
CA VAL A 143 42.48 -10.49 23.24
C VAL A 143 41.13 -11.19 23.24
N SER A 144 41.07 -12.45 23.66
CA SER A 144 39.80 -13.20 23.76
C SER A 144 38.83 -12.54 24.76
N GLY A 145 39.33 -12.09 25.90
CA GLY A 145 38.54 -11.37 26.89
C GLY A 145 37.94 -10.05 26.36
N VAL A 146 38.75 -9.28 25.62
CA VAL A 146 38.29 -8.05 24.96
C VAL A 146 37.22 -8.34 23.90
N VAL A 147 37.41 -9.37 23.08
CA VAL A 147 36.43 -9.78 22.07
C VAL A 147 35.11 -10.22 22.72
N LEU A 148 35.16 -11.06 23.77
CA LEU A 148 33.97 -11.48 24.51
C LEU A 148 33.26 -10.30 25.19
N PHE A 149 34.01 -9.35 25.78
CA PHE A 149 33.44 -8.15 26.35
C PHE A 149 32.76 -7.26 25.31
N MET A 150 33.38 -7.08 24.14
CA MET A 150 32.79 -6.34 23.03
C MET A 150 31.54 -7.04 22.49
N MET A 151 31.58 -8.36 22.34
CA MET A 151 30.42 -9.15 21.90
C MET A 151 29.27 -9.06 22.90
N TYR A 152 29.54 -9.13 24.19
CA TYR A 152 28.54 -8.90 25.25
C TYR A 152 27.95 -7.49 25.19
N ARG A 153 28.78 -6.48 24.99
CA ARG A 153 28.32 -5.08 24.86
C ARG A 153 27.52 -4.85 23.58
N PHE A 154 27.89 -5.50 22.49
CA PHE A 154 27.15 -5.47 21.22
C PHE A 154 25.78 -6.12 21.36
N LEU A 155 25.69 -7.32 21.92
CA LEU A 155 24.43 -8.03 22.20
C LEU A 155 23.51 -7.22 23.12
N LYS A 156 24.05 -6.60 24.16
CA LYS A 156 23.29 -5.73 25.07
C LYS A 156 22.75 -4.48 24.38
N ASN A 157 23.51 -3.89 23.46
CA ASN A 157 23.05 -2.73 22.69
C ASN A 157 22.08 -3.12 21.56
N ALA A 158 22.25 -4.27 20.92
CA ALA A 158 21.34 -4.80 19.91
C ALA A 158 19.93 -5.07 20.50
N ASN A 159 19.87 -5.64 21.70
CA ASN A 159 18.60 -5.83 22.41
C ASN A 159 17.93 -4.50 22.80
N ARG A 160 18.67 -3.44 23.10
CA ARG A 160 18.10 -2.10 23.36
C ARG A 160 17.54 -1.46 22.08
N GLY A 161 18.17 -1.67 20.93
CA GLY A 161 17.69 -1.20 19.64
C GLY A 161 16.36 -1.85 19.25
N ALA A 162 16.25 -3.16 19.38
CA ALA A 162 15.00 -3.90 19.07
C ALA A 162 13.83 -3.46 19.97
N MET A 163 14.08 -3.21 21.25
CA MET A 163 13.03 -2.70 22.16
C MET A 163 12.63 -1.25 21.89
N GLN A 164 13.47 -0.42 21.29
CA GLN A 164 13.10 0.94 20.88
C GLN A 164 12.24 0.98 19.61
N PHE A 165 12.39 0.01 18.71
CA PHE A 165 11.49 -0.14 17.54
C PHE A 165 10.10 -0.63 17.96
N ALA A 166 9.96 -1.35 19.06
CA ALA A 166 8.68 -1.81 19.59
C ALA A 166 7.86 -0.72 20.31
N LYS A 167 8.49 0.41 20.68
CA LYS A 167 7.73 1.53 21.26
C LYS A 167 6.92 2.20 20.17
N THR A 168 5.63 2.08 20.28
CA THR A 168 4.65 2.72 19.40
C THR A 168 4.91 4.23 19.40
N ARG A 169 5.24 4.77 18.22
CA ARG A 169 4.92 6.17 17.93
C ARG A 169 3.42 6.23 17.57
N ALA A 170 2.56 5.78 18.50
CA ALA A 170 1.18 6.22 18.44
C ALA A 170 1.29 7.75 18.29
N ARG A 171 0.79 8.30 17.21
CA ARG A 171 0.56 9.73 17.16
C ARG A 171 -0.43 9.99 18.29
N LEU A 172 0.12 10.23 19.49
CA LEU A 172 -0.52 11.09 20.44
C LEU A 172 -0.72 12.39 19.62
N ASN A 173 -1.82 12.50 18.90
CA ASN A 173 -2.35 13.81 18.64
C ASN A 173 -2.41 14.39 20.05
N SER A 174 -1.46 15.27 20.32
CA SER A 174 -1.16 15.90 21.59
C SER A 174 -2.37 15.89 22.52
N THR A 175 -2.15 15.91 23.80
CA THR A 175 -3.11 16.15 24.89
C THR A 175 -4.10 17.31 24.65
N GLU A 176 -4.14 17.89 23.45
CA GLU A 176 -5.16 18.79 22.94
C GLU A 176 -6.44 18.01 22.72
N LYS A 177 -7.47 18.40 23.44
CA LYS A 177 -8.81 17.87 23.32
C LYS A 177 -9.23 17.91 21.83
N GLU A 178 -9.72 16.80 21.33
CA GLU A 178 -10.26 16.73 19.97
C GLU A 178 -11.33 17.81 19.83
N THR A 179 -11.23 18.64 18.79
CA THR A 179 -12.13 19.78 18.58
C THR A 179 -13.32 19.42 17.68
N THR A 180 -13.26 18.26 17.02
CA THR A 180 -14.30 17.75 16.12
C THR A 180 -15.51 17.33 16.95
N THR A 181 -16.70 17.80 16.57
CA THR A 181 -17.98 17.50 17.24
C THR A 181 -18.99 16.91 16.26
N PHE A 182 -20.13 16.45 16.75
CA PHE A 182 -21.24 15.97 15.90
C PHE A 182 -21.78 17.02 14.92
N LYS A 183 -21.47 18.31 15.11
CA LYS A 183 -21.81 19.39 14.17
C LYS A 183 -20.97 19.35 12.90
N ASP A 184 -19.79 18.75 12.98
CA ASP A 184 -18.85 18.63 11.86
C ASP A 184 -19.10 17.35 11.04
N VAL A 185 -19.92 16.43 11.56
CA VAL A 185 -20.32 15.19 10.92
C VAL A 185 -21.72 15.35 10.37
N ALA A 186 -21.96 15.01 9.11
CA ALA A 186 -23.24 15.08 8.44
C ALA A 186 -23.52 13.79 7.65
N GLY A 187 -24.79 13.50 7.40
CA GLY A 187 -25.19 12.40 6.50
C GLY A 187 -25.10 10.99 7.08
N CYS A 188 -25.05 10.85 8.40
CA CYS A 188 -25.08 9.56 9.11
C CYS A 188 -25.83 9.70 10.45
N ASP A 189 -27.06 10.18 10.39
CA ASP A 189 -27.80 10.55 11.61
C ASP A 189 -28.15 9.33 12.46
N GLU A 190 -28.47 8.18 11.87
CA GLU A 190 -28.71 6.92 12.56
C GLU A 190 -27.45 6.47 13.31
N ALA A 191 -26.29 6.47 12.64
CA ALA A 191 -25.02 6.11 13.29
C ALA A 191 -24.64 7.09 14.41
N LYS A 192 -24.96 8.38 14.28
CA LYS A 192 -24.79 9.37 15.37
C LYS A 192 -25.66 9.06 16.57
N GLU A 193 -26.90 8.66 16.34
CA GLU A 193 -27.83 8.31 17.41
C GLU A 193 -27.37 7.09 18.20
N GLU A 194 -26.88 6.06 17.50
CA GLU A 194 -26.31 4.86 18.12
C GLU A 194 -25.08 5.16 18.98
N VAL A 195 -24.18 6.04 18.52
CA VAL A 195 -22.95 6.37 19.28
C VAL A 195 -23.19 7.43 20.37
N LYS A 196 -24.33 8.09 20.41
CA LYS A 196 -24.66 9.11 21.41
C LYS A 196 -24.71 8.53 22.82
N GLU A 197 -25.23 7.32 22.99
CA GLU A 197 -25.23 6.61 24.27
C GLU A 197 -23.82 6.46 24.84
N ILE A 198 -22.82 6.31 23.97
CA ILE A 198 -21.42 6.15 24.34
C ILE A 198 -20.83 7.46 24.85
N VAL A 199 -21.20 8.56 24.19
CA VAL A 199 -20.82 9.91 24.64
C VAL A 199 -21.37 10.18 26.03
N ASP A 200 -22.66 9.87 26.25
CA ASP A 200 -23.31 10.06 27.56
C ASP A 200 -22.63 9.22 28.65
N PHE A 201 -22.24 7.99 28.32
CA PHE A 201 -21.48 7.15 29.25
C PHE A 201 -20.09 7.71 29.55
N LEU A 202 -19.31 8.09 28.52
CA LEU A 202 -17.96 8.62 28.72
C LEU A 202 -17.97 9.93 29.54
N ARG A 203 -19.05 10.71 29.46
CA ARG A 203 -19.25 11.94 30.26
C ARG A 203 -19.53 11.63 31.73
N ASP A 204 -20.39 10.64 32.00
CA ASP A 204 -20.76 10.26 33.38
C ASP A 204 -20.87 8.73 33.55
N PRO A 205 -19.73 8.01 33.67
CA PRO A 205 -19.73 6.57 33.84
C PRO A 205 -20.46 6.10 35.11
N LYS A 206 -20.39 6.93 36.18
CA LYS A 206 -20.95 6.56 37.48
C LYS A 206 -22.49 6.44 37.47
N ARG A 207 -23.18 7.20 36.63
CA ARG A 207 -24.63 7.15 36.47
C ARG A 207 -25.09 5.77 35.98
N PHE A 208 -24.36 5.18 35.04
CA PHE A 208 -24.71 3.89 34.43
C PHE A 208 -24.31 2.70 35.31
N THR A 209 -23.15 2.76 35.96
CA THR A 209 -22.68 1.70 36.85
C THR A 209 -23.53 1.56 38.10
N LYS A 210 -24.14 2.66 38.62
CA LYS A 210 -25.09 2.61 39.75
C LYS A 210 -26.31 1.79 39.49
N ILE A 211 -26.78 1.71 38.23
CA ILE A 211 -27.99 1.00 37.84
C ILE A 211 -27.64 -0.47 37.44
N GLY A 212 -26.35 -0.82 37.43
CA GLY A 212 -25.88 -2.16 37.04
C GLY A 212 -25.76 -2.34 35.51
N ALA A 213 -25.80 -1.24 34.72
CA ALA A 213 -25.62 -1.30 33.28
C ALA A 213 -24.17 -1.69 32.94
N THR A 214 -24.02 -2.66 32.07
CA THR A 214 -22.74 -3.04 31.48
C THR A 214 -22.57 -2.30 30.16
N ILE A 215 -21.41 -1.67 30.01
CA ILE A 215 -21.10 -0.83 28.85
C ILE A 215 -20.38 -1.67 27.81
N PRO A 216 -20.64 -1.43 26.51
CA PRO A 216 -19.88 -2.08 25.45
C PRO A 216 -18.40 -1.71 25.56
N LYS A 217 -17.53 -2.71 25.61
CA LYS A 217 -16.07 -2.50 25.62
C LYS A 217 -15.55 -2.06 24.27
N GLY A 218 -16.20 -2.51 23.21
CA GLY A 218 -15.79 -2.23 21.85
C GLY A 218 -16.96 -2.02 20.90
N ILE A 219 -16.74 -1.16 19.93
CA ILE A 219 -17.68 -0.80 18.87
C ILE A 219 -16.98 -1.01 17.54
N LEU A 220 -17.65 -1.71 16.64
CA LEU A 220 -17.19 -1.88 15.28
C LEU A 220 -17.97 -0.98 14.34
N MET A 221 -17.32 0.01 13.75
CA MET A 221 -17.89 0.83 12.69
C MET A 221 -17.68 0.15 11.35
N VAL A 222 -18.78 -0.19 10.68
CA VAL A 222 -18.79 -0.90 9.39
C VAL A 222 -19.37 0.00 8.32
N GLY A 223 -18.80 0.01 7.11
CA GLY A 223 -19.38 0.72 5.99
C GLY A 223 -18.41 0.98 4.86
N PRO A 224 -18.86 1.45 3.70
CA PRO A 224 -18.02 1.74 2.54
C PRO A 224 -16.88 2.73 2.86
N PRO A 225 -15.81 2.75 2.06
CA PRO A 225 -14.75 3.74 2.23
C PRO A 225 -15.29 5.17 2.00
N GLY A 226 -14.74 6.14 2.75
CA GLY A 226 -15.11 7.55 2.59
C GLY A 226 -16.43 7.97 3.23
N THR A 227 -17.14 7.11 3.96
CA THR A 227 -18.41 7.43 4.63
C THR A 227 -18.23 8.24 5.93
N GLY A 228 -16.99 8.44 6.40
CA GLY A 228 -16.72 9.28 7.57
C GLY A 228 -16.54 8.53 8.89
N LYS A 229 -16.30 7.21 8.88
CA LYS A 229 -16.07 6.39 10.09
C LYS A 229 -15.05 6.99 11.06
N THR A 230 -13.87 7.34 10.56
CA THR A 230 -12.80 7.98 11.34
C THR A 230 -13.22 9.35 11.87
N LEU A 231 -13.99 10.13 11.08
CA LEU A 231 -14.50 11.44 11.49
C LEU A 231 -15.55 11.30 12.59
N LEU A 232 -16.46 10.32 12.48
CA LEU A 232 -17.47 10.02 13.50
C LEU A 232 -16.82 9.59 14.82
N ALA A 233 -15.80 8.72 14.77
CA ALA A 233 -15.05 8.30 15.96
C ALA A 233 -14.36 9.48 16.67
N ARG A 234 -13.77 10.41 15.91
CA ARG A 234 -13.23 11.66 16.46
C ARG A 234 -14.30 12.55 17.08
N ALA A 235 -15.45 12.65 16.41
CA ALA A 235 -16.57 13.44 16.91
C ALA A 235 -17.13 12.87 18.23
N VAL A 236 -17.14 11.54 18.40
CA VAL A 236 -17.50 10.90 19.68
C VAL A 236 -16.53 11.34 20.78
N ALA A 237 -15.22 11.32 20.52
CA ALA A 237 -14.21 11.74 21.50
C ALA A 237 -14.32 13.23 21.86
N GLY A 238 -14.46 14.10 20.83
CA GLY A 238 -14.61 15.54 21.03
C GLY A 238 -15.89 15.91 21.75
N GLU A 239 -17.01 15.26 21.43
CA GLU A 239 -18.29 15.47 22.10
C GLU A 239 -18.27 14.97 23.55
N ALA A 240 -17.58 13.86 23.83
CA ALA A 240 -17.35 13.35 25.19
C ALA A 240 -16.29 14.13 25.96
N GLY A 241 -15.40 14.87 25.28
CA GLY A 241 -14.28 15.61 25.88
C GLY A 241 -13.17 14.72 26.41
N VAL A 242 -12.99 13.52 25.82
CA VAL A 242 -11.99 12.51 26.23
C VAL A 242 -10.82 12.42 25.22
N PRO A 243 -9.64 11.96 25.67
CA PRO A 243 -8.51 11.70 24.77
C PRO A 243 -8.82 10.67 23.70
N PHE A 244 -8.25 10.86 22.49
CA PHE A 244 -8.40 10.01 21.33
C PHE A 244 -7.05 9.47 20.87
N LEU A 245 -6.87 8.15 20.98
CA LEU A 245 -5.71 7.44 20.48
C LEU A 245 -6.04 6.77 19.15
N SER A 246 -5.45 7.23 18.07
CA SER A 246 -5.69 6.68 16.73
C SER A 246 -4.50 5.87 16.23
N ILE A 247 -4.78 4.65 15.77
CA ILE A 247 -3.82 3.71 15.21
C ILE A 247 -4.44 3.06 13.99
N SER A 248 -3.63 2.76 12.97
CA SER A 248 -4.06 1.90 11.86
C SER A 248 -3.82 0.43 12.20
N GLY A 249 -4.74 -0.45 11.82
CA GLY A 249 -4.54 -1.90 11.91
C GLY A 249 -3.27 -2.35 11.17
N SER A 250 -2.91 -1.68 10.09
CA SER A 250 -1.66 -1.94 9.36
C SER A 250 -0.40 -1.67 10.19
N ASP A 251 -0.45 -0.75 11.17
CA ASP A 251 0.68 -0.46 12.06
C ASP A 251 1.01 -1.62 13.01
N PHE A 252 0.10 -2.55 13.17
CA PHE A 252 0.30 -3.77 13.97
C PHE A 252 0.85 -4.93 13.16
N VAL A 253 0.88 -4.83 11.82
CA VAL A 253 1.40 -5.87 10.93
C VAL A 253 2.86 -5.54 10.59
N GLU A 254 3.78 -6.28 11.17
CA GLU A 254 5.23 -6.10 10.99
C GLU A 254 5.88 -7.37 10.48
N MET A 255 7.06 -7.27 9.88
CA MET A 255 7.81 -8.44 9.42
C MET A 255 8.51 -9.21 10.56
N PHE A 256 8.62 -8.62 11.75
CA PHE A 256 9.30 -9.22 12.88
C PHE A 256 8.31 -9.80 13.88
N VAL A 257 8.42 -11.09 14.15
CA VAL A 257 7.54 -11.80 15.07
C VAL A 257 7.51 -11.16 16.46
N GLY A 258 6.31 -10.88 16.95
CA GLY A 258 6.05 -10.35 18.29
C GLY A 258 6.11 -8.82 18.42
N VAL A 259 6.52 -8.07 17.39
CA VAL A 259 6.54 -6.60 17.43
C VAL A 259 5.13 -6.03 17.41
N GLY A 260 4.25 -6.56 16.55
CA GLY A 260 2.84 -6.19 16.50
C GLY A 260 2.13 -6.40 17.83
N ALA A 261 2.31 -7.59 18.44
CA ALA A 261 1.76 -7.91 19.76
C ALA A 261 2.28 -6.98 20.88
N ALA A 262 3.55 -6.55 20.81
CA ALA A 262 4.11 -5.60 21.76
C ALA A 262 3.51 -4.21 21.58
N ARG A 263 3.27 -3.76 20.35
CA ARG A 263 2.60 -2.47 20.07
C ARG A 263 1.16 -2.45 20.59
N VAL A 264 0.42 -3.54 20.37
CA VAL A 264 -0.93 -3.66 20.94
C VAL A 264 -0.88 -3.43 22.45
N ARG A 265 -0.03 -4.17 23.18
CA ARG A 265 0.09 -4.03 24.64
C ARG A 265 0.48 -2.62 25.07
N ASP A 266 1.45 -2.01 24.41
CA ASP A 266 1.88 -0.63 24.69
C ASP A 266 0.74 0.38 24.51
N THR A 267 -0.03 0.26 23.42
CA THR A 267 -1.20 1.11 23.16
C THR A 267 -2.25 0.99 24.26
N PHE A 268 -2.58 -0.23 24.64
CA PHE A 268 -3.59 -0.48 25.67
C PHE A 268 -3.09 -0.05 27.05
N GLU A 269 -1.80 -0.18 27.36
CA GLU A 269 -1.20 0.37 28.58
C GLU A 269 -1.26 1.90 28.61
N GLN A 270 -1.00 2.57 27.49
CA GLN A 270 -1.13 4.03 27.37
C GLN A 270 -2.59 4.46 27.58
N ALA A 271 -3.55 3.76 26.99
CA ALA A 271 -4.97 4.04 27.16
C ALA A 271 -5.43 3.92 28.61
N ARG A 272 -4.95 2.89 29.34
CA ARG A 272 -5.24 2.74 30.77
C ARG A 272 -4.74 3.93 31.60
N LYS A 273 -3.61 4.52 31.21
CA LYS A 273 -3.05 5.72 31.89
C LYS A 273 -3.83 7.00 31.58
N LEU A 274 -4.52 7.04 30.43
CA LEU A 274 -5.27 8.20 29.95
C LEU A 274 -6.79 8.10 30.19
N ALA A 275 -7.25 7.04 30.82
CA ALA A 275 -8.68 6.80 31.05
C ALA A 275 -9.36 7.95 31.85
N PRO A 276 -10.57 8.39 31.43
CA PRO A 276 -11.38 7.86 30.34
C PRO A 276 -10.87 8.29 28.96
N CYS A 277 -10.82 7.36 27.98
CA CYS A 277 -10.32 7.65 26.63
C CYS A 277 -10.92 6.69 25.60
N ILE A 278 -10.73 7.03 24.31
CA ILE A 278 -11.09 6.19 23.18
C ILE A 278 -9.82 5.70 22.47
N ILE A 279 -9.73 4.38 22.22
CA ILE A 279 -8.77 3.79 21.29
C ILE A 279 -9.50 3.61 19.96
N PHE A 280 -9.01 4.21 18.90
CA PHE A 280 -9.53 4.02 17.55
C PHE A 280 -8.54 3.21 16.72
N ILE A 281 -9.03 2.10 16.16
CA ILE A 281 -8.27 1.20 15.29
C ILE A 281 -8.89 1.27 13.90
N ASP A 282 -8.26 2.01 12.99
CA ASP A 282 -8.70 2.05 11.60
C ASP A 282 -8.22 0.81 10.84
N GLU A 283 -8.94 0.40 9.80
CA GLU A 283 -8.60 -0.78 8.98
C GLU A 283 -8.33 -2.03 9.83
N ILE A 284 -9.20 -2.31 10.81
CA ILE A 284 -8.98 -3.44 11.73
C ILE A 284 -8.92 -4.80 11.01
N ASP A 285 -9.46 -4.90 9.82
CA ASP A 285 -9.39 -6.08 8.95
C ASP A 285 -7.96 -6.41 8.52
N ALA A 286 -7.01 -5.47 8.60
CA ALA A 286 -5.58 -5.75 8.39
C ALA A 286 -5.03 -6.76 9.41
N VAL A 287 -5.50 -6.71 10.67
CA VAL A 287 -5.09 -7.61 11.77
C VAL A 287 -6.13 -8.69 12.04
N GLY A 288 -7.41 -8.30 11.97
CA GLY A 288 -8.56 -9.11 12.41
C GLY A 288 -9.09 -10.10 11.38
N ARG A 289 -8.37 -10.38 10.29
CA ARG A 289 -8.84 -11.28 9.24
C ARG A 289 -8.94 -12.72 9.73
N GLN A 290 -9.95 -13.47 9.23
CA GLN A 290 -10.16 -14.89 9.49
C GLN A 290 -8.89 -15.71 9.25
N ARG A 291 -8.69 -16.72 10.08
CA ARG A 291 -7.57 -17.65 10.02
C ARG A 291 -7.58 -18.41 8.71
N GLY A 292 -6.56 -18.19 7.89
CA GLY A 292 -6.38 -18.96 6.65
C GLY A 292 -5.45 -20.13 6.91
N THR A 293 -5.74 -21.29 6.30
CA THR A 293 -4.88 -22.49 6.32
C THR A 293 -3.65 -22.34 5.41
N GLY A 294 -3.20 -21.11 5.15
CA GLY A 294 -2.07 -20.83 4.26
C GLY A 294 -0.73 -21.15 4.92
N VAL A 295 0.07 -21.97 4.25
CA VAL A 295 1.47 -22.26 4.60
C VAL A 295 2.34 -21.08 4.22
N GLY A 296 2.59 -20.16 5.18
CA GLY A 296 3.50 -19.02 4.96
C GLY A 296 3.69 -18.22 6.25
N GLY A 297 4.94 -17.98 6.65
CA GLY A 297 5.35 -17.38 7.93
C GLY A 297 4.85 -15.95 8.23
N GLY A 298 4.07 -15.33 7.34
CA GLY A 298 3.43 -14.03 7.59
C GLY A 298 2.07 -14.11 8.29
N ASN A 299 1.47 -15.32 8.38
CA ASN A 299 0.20 -15.52 9.05
C ASN A 299 0.37 -15.68 10.58
N ASP A 300 1.47 -16.30 11.02
CA ASP A 300 1.73 -16.56 12.44
C ASP A 300 1.86 -15.26 13.25
N GLU A 301 2.47 -14.23 12.67
CA GLU A 301 2.64 -12.93 13.31
C GLU A 301 1.30 -12.19 13.46
N ARG A 302 0.45 -12.23 12.42
CA ARG A 302 -0.90 -11.64 12.49
C ARG A 302 -1.76 -12.33 13.52
N GLU A 303 -1.73 -13.67 13.59
CA GLU A 303 -2.47 -14.45 14.59
C GLU A 303 -1.99 -14.13 16.01
N GLN A 304 -0.68 -13.99 16.21
CA GLN A 304 -0.13 -13.60 17.51
C GLN A 304 -0.58 -12.20 17.91
N THR A 305 -0.60 -11.27 16.95
CA THR A 305 -1.06 -9.90 17.17
C THR A 305 -2.56 -9.85 17.44
N LEU A 306 -3.37 -10.59 16.68
CA LEU A 306 -4.79 -10.72 16.93
C LEU A 306 -5.06 -11.31 18.33
N ASN A 307 -4.38 -12.40 18.70
CA ASN A 307 -4.53 -12.98 20.03
C ASN A 307 -4.15 -12.00 21.14
N SER A 308 -3.10 -11.17 20.93
CA SER A 308 -2.75 -10.13 21.89
C SER A 308 -3.84 -9.06 22.01
N LEU A 309 -4.45 -8.66 20.87
CA LEU A 309 -5.58 -7.72 20.87
C LEU A 309 -6.80 -8.29 21.63
N LEU A 310 -7.14 -9.54 21.39
CA LEU A 310 -8.25 -10.21 22.07
C LEU A 310 -8.01 -10.29 23.59
N VAL A 311 -6.79 -10.64 24.02
CA VAL A 311 -6.41 -10.68 25.44
C VAL A 311 -6.49 -9.30 26.10
N GLU A 312 -6.01 -8.27 25.43
CA GLU A 312 -6.07 -6.90 25.96
C GLU A 312 -7.51 -6.38 26.07
N MET A 313 -8.38 -6.71 25.09
CA MET A 313 -9.81 -6.37 25.13
C MET A 313 -10.55 -7.11 26.26
N ASP A 314 -10.28 -8.40 26.43
CA ASP A 314 -10.87 -9.19 27.51
C ASP A 314 -10.40 -8.70 28.89
N GLY A 315 -9.15 -8.22 28.98
CA GLY A 315 -8.52 -7.74 30.21
C GLY A 315 -8.97 -6.35 30.69
N PHE A 316 -9.88 -5.68 29.97
CA PHE A 316 -10.49 -4.45 30.46
C PHE A 316 -11.62 -4.75 31.44
N ASP A 317 -11.50 -4.20 32.65
CA ASP A 317 -12.68 -4.02 33.50
C ASP A 317 -13.56 -2.94 32.91
N GLY A 318 -14.86 -3.24 32.70
CA GLY A 318 -15.82 -2.27 32.13
C GLY A 318 -15.96 -0.96 32.92
N GLN A 319 -15.33 -0.85 34.08
CA GLN A 319 -15.26 0.35 34.91
C GLN A 319 -14.09 1.28 34.55
N ALA A 320 -13.13 0.83 33.74
CA ALA A 320 -11.90 1.58 33.45
C ALA A 320 -12.14 2.81 32.54
N GLY A 321 -13.31 2.95 31.91
CA GLY A 321 -13.63 4.11 31.06
C GLY A 321 -12.86 4.14 29.72
N VAL A 322 -12.28 3.01 29.29
CA VAL A 322 -11.63 2.89 27.99
C VAL A 322 -12.58 2.19 27.03
N ILE A 323 -12.84 2.80 25.88
CA ILE A 323 -13.67 2.23 24.80
C ILE A 323 -12.81 2.04 23.56
N VAL A 324 -12.89 0.86 22.96
CA VAL A 324 -12.21 0.54 21.71
C VAL A 324 -13.18 0.72 20.55
N ILE A 325 -12.85 1.55 19.56
CA ILE A 325 -13.63 1.71 18.34
C ILE A 325 -12.81 1.14 17.19
N GLY A 326 -13.27 0.06 16.58
CA GLY A 326 -12.69 -0.48 15.34
C GLY A 326 -13.43 0.06 14.13
N ALA A 327 -12.74 0.33 13.02
CA ALA A 327 -13.35 0.66 11.75
C ALA A 327 -12.91 -0.33 10.67
N THR A 328 -13.84 -0.78 9.84
CA THR A 328 -13.57 -1.65 8.70
C THR A 328 -14.48 -1.33 7.52
N ASN A 329 -13.98 -1.58 6.32
CA ASN A 329 -14.78 -1.55 5.10
C ASN A 329 -15.34 -2.96 4.77
N ARG A 330 -14.84 -4.01 5.44
CA ARG A 330 -15.14 -5.41 5.14
C ARG A 330 -15.35 -6.22 6.42
N SER A 331 -16.57 -6.16 6.95
CA SER A 331 -16.91 -6.97 8.12
C SER A 331 -16.95 -8.47 7.84
N ASP A 332 -17.14 -8.87 6.58
CA ASP A 332 -17.21 -10.25 6.09
C ASP A 332 -15.90 -11.03 6.28
N VAL A 333 -14.76 -10.35 6.26
CA VAL A 333 -13.45 -10.99 6.40
C VAL A 333 -12.95 -11.09 7.84
N LEU A 334 -13.66 -10.49 8.81
CA LEU A 334 -13.22 -10.47 10.21
C LEU A 334 -13.38 -11.82 10.89
N ASP A 335 -12.44 -12.13 11.79
CA ASP A 335 -12.50 -13.32 12.65
C ASP A 335 -13.70 -13.18 13.62
N ALA A 336 -14.55 -14.22 13.66
CA ALA A 336 -15.71 -14.25 14.52
C ALA A 336 -15.37 -14.09 16.02
N ALA A 337 -14.13 -14.35 16.41
CA ALA A 337 -13.67 -14.13 17.78
C ALA A 337 -13.67 -12.64 18.18
N LEU A 338 -13.50 -11.73 17.23
CA LEU A 338 -13.58 -10.27 17.49
C LEU A 338 -15.01 -9.81 17.79
N LEU A 339 -16.01 -10.49 17.22
CA LEU A 339 -17.42 -10.13 17.32
C LEU A 339 -18.13 -10.77 18.52
N ARG A 340 -17.38 -11.50 19.38
CA ARG A 340 -17.97 -12.10 20.58
C ARG A 340 -18.25 -11.04 21.65
N PRO A 341 -19.32 -11.26 22.46
CA PRO A 341 -19.64 -10.38 23.59
C PRO A 341 -18.43 -10.12 24.49
N GLY A 342 -18.25 -8.88 24.92
CA GLY A 342 -17.10 -8.43 25.71
C GLY A 342 -15.93 -7.92 24.89
N ARG A 343 -16.03 -7.91 23.55
CA ARG A 343 -15.04 -7.37 22.58
C ARG A 343 -15.70 -6.30 21.71
N PHE A 344 -15.91 -6.54 20.41
CA PHE A 344 -16.73 -5.68 19.57
C PHE A 344 -18.19 -6.14 19.62
N ASP A 345 -18.83 -5.87 20.71
CA ASP A 345 -20.17 -6.32 21.02
C ASP A 345 -21.28 -5.43 20.41
N ARG A 346 -20.91 -4.26 19.89
CA ARG A 346 -21.81 -3.39 19.14
C ARG A 346 -21.25 -3.09 17.74
N GLN A 347 -22.11 -3.21 16.73
CA GLN A 347 -21.79 -2.83 15.35
C GLN A 347 -22.60 -1.60 14.97
N VAL A 348 -21.93 -0.57 14.46
CA VAL A 348 -22.52 0.67 13.97
C VAL A 348 -22.29 0.75 12.47
N PHE A 349 -23.38 0.79 11.71
CA PHE A 349 -23.31 0.88 10.25
C PHE A 349 -23.25 2.35 9.82
N VAL A 350 -22.21 2.68 9.05
CA VAL A 350 -22.00 4.01 8.49
C VAL A 350 -22.11 3.89 6.97
N ASP A 351 -23.34 3.88 6.49
CA ASP A 351 -23.66 3.70 5.08
C ASP A 351 -23.41 4.95 4.23
N LEU A 352 -23.60 4.82 2.91
CA LEU A 352 -23.58 5.98 2.02
C LEU A 352 -24.72 6.93 2.37
N PRO A 353 -24.49 8.26 2.32
CA PRO A 353 -25.50 9.24 2.69
C PRO A 353 -26.67 9.23 1.70
N ASP A 354 -27.90 9.34 2.22
CA ASP A 354 -29.11 9.57 1.45
C ASP A 354 -29.13 10.99 0.83
N LEU A 355 -30.16 11.35 0.10
CA LEU A 355 -30.26 12.64 -0.57
C LEU A 355 -30.08 13.82 0.41
N ARG A 356 -30.73 13.74 1.58
CA ARG A 356 -30.64 14.79 2.62
C ARG A 356 -29.28 14.81 3.27
N GLY A 357 -28.71 13.63 3.51
CA GLY A 357 -27.35 13.46 4.02
C GLY A 357 -26.30 14.03 3.08
N ARG A 358 -26.44 13.79 1.77
CA ARG A 358 -25.53 14.38 0.76
C ARG A 358 -25.61 15.91 0.75
N GLU A 359 -26.81 16.47 0.82
CA GLU A 359 -26.99 17.92 0.90
C GLU A 359 -26.34 18.49 2.17
N ALA A 360 -26.52 17.84 3.32
CA ALA A 360 -25.91 18.25 4.58
C ALA A 360 -24.39 18.13 4.55
N VAL A 361 -23.83 17.06 3.97
CA VAL A 361 -22.38 16.87 3.78
C VAL A 361 -21.81 17.97 2.88
N LEU A 362 -22.48 18.23 1.75
CA LEU A 362 -22.09 19.32 0.84
C LEU A 362 -22.10 20.67 1.56
N ALA A 363 -23.13 20.96 2.36
CA ALA A 363 -23.24 22.21 3.11
C ALA A 363 -22.09 22.39 4.13
N VAL A 364 -21.66 21.31 4.79
CA VAL A 364 -20.52 21.34 5.72
C VAL A 364 -19.22 21.68 4.97
N HIS A 365 -18.97 20.99 3.87
CA HIS A 365 -17.72 21.18 3.10
C HIS A 365 -17.72 22.48 2.29
N ALA A 366 -18.89 22.96 1.84
CA ALA A 366 -19.06 24.18 1.06
C ALA A 366 -18.55 25.45 1.77
N LYS A 367 -18.53 25.44 3.10
CA LYS A 367 -18.03 26.56 3.92
C LYS A 367 -16.58 26.97 3.59
N ARG A 368 -15.82 26.10 2.99
CA ARG A 368 -14.42 26.35 2.61
C ARG A 368 -14.26 26.98 1.23
N PHE A 369 -15.33 27.02 0.42
CA PHE A 369 -15.28 27.40 -0.97
C PHE A 369 -16.13 28.65 -1.22
N GLN A 370 -15.72 29.47 -2.18
CA GLN A 370 -16.52 30.61 -2.64
C GLN A 370 -17.47 30.14 -3.75
N LEU A 371 -18.68 29.80 -3.37
CA LEU A 371 -19.73 29.40 -4.32
C LEU A 371 -20.49 30.63 -4.84
N ALA A 372 -20.86 30.57 -6.12
CA ALA A 372 -21.77 31.56 -6.70
C ALA A 372 -23.21 31.34 -6.17
N PRO A 373 -24.04 32.38 -6.10
CA PRO A 373 -25.44 32.24 -5.68
C PRO A 373 -26.28 31.30 -6.56
N SER A 374 -25.80 31.02 -7.78
CA SER A 374 -26.42 30.09 -8.74
C SER A 374 -26.22 28.61 -8.40
N VAL A 375 -25.31 28.28 -7.43
CA VAL A 375 -25.05 26.88 -7.04
C VAL A 375 -26.13 26.41 -6.08
N ASP A 376 -26.97 25.51 -6.57
CA ASP A 376 -27.97 24.81 -5.77
C ASP A 376 -27.40 23.49 -5.25
N LEU A 377 -27.07 23.44 -3.94
CA LEU A 377 -26.55 22.24 -3.29
C LEU A 377 -27.55 21.08 -3.30
N ALA A 378 -28.83 21.35 -3.27
CA ALA A 378 -29.87 20.32 -3.38
C ALA A 378 -29.85 19.67 -4.79
N ARG A 379 -29.63 20.48 -5.85
CA ARG A 379 -29.42 19.95 -7.21
C ARG A 379 -28.13 19.13 -7.29
N VAL A 380 -27.04 19.61 -6.70
CA VAL A 380 -25.77 18.86 -6.63
C VAL A 380 -25.96 17.53 -5.90
N ALA A 381 -26.68 17.52 -4.78
CA ALA A 381 -26.98 16.30 -4.02
C ALA A 381 -27.80 15.28 -4.84
N ARG A 382 -28.74 15.73 -5.67
CA ARG A 382 -29.50 14.85 -6.59
C ARG A 382 -28.61 14.18 -7.63
N ILE A 383 -27.70 14.94 -8.27
CA ILE A 383 -26.83 14.41 -9.33
C ILE A 383 -25.66 13.58 -8.81
N THR A 384 -25.50 13.45 -7.50
CA THR A 384 -24.39 12.74 -6.82
C THR A 384 -24.84 11.49 -6.07
N THR A 385 -25.90 10.84 -6.55
CA THR A 385 -26.40 9.58 -5.97
C THR A 385 -25.29 8.53 -5.90
N GLY A 386 -25.14 7.88 -4.73
CA GLY A 386 -24.14 6.84 -4.48
C GLY A 386 -22.74 7.36 -4.16
N MET A 387 -22.53 8.67 -4.07
CA MET A 387 -21.25 9.24 -3.64
C MET A 387 -21.12 9.22 -2.12
N SER A 388 -19.91 8.88 -1.65
CA SER A 388 -19.52 8.96 -0.24
C SER A 388 -19.26 10.41 0.19
N GLY A 389 -19.13 10.64 1.50
CA GLY A 389 -18.76 11.96 2.02
C GLY A 389 -17.40 12.46 1.49
N ALA A 390 -16.44 11.56 1.30
CA ALA A 390 -15.14 11.90 0.71
C ALA A 390 -15.25 12.27 -0.77
N ASP A 391 -16.12 11.58 -1.53
CA ASP A 391 -16.36 11.91 -2.94
C ASP A 391 -17.03 13.27 -3.09
N LEU A 392 -17.97 13.62 -2.21
CA LEU A 392 -18.62 14.92 -2.19
C LEU A 392 -17.66 16.06 -1.82
N ALA A 393 -16.76 15.83 -0.87
CA ALA A 393 -15.71 16.79 -0.54
C ALA A 393 -14.74 17.00 -1.72
N ASN A 394 -14.37 15.90 -2.39
CA ASN A 394 -13.55 15.94 -3.61
C ASN A 394 -14.26 16.65 -4.76
N LEU A 395 -15.57 16.46 -4.90
CA LEU A 395 -16.39 17.13 -5.92
C LEU A 395 -16.31 18.65 -5.79
N LEU A 396 -16.50 19.18 -4.59
CA LEU A 396 -16.37 20.61 -4.33
C LEU A 396 -14.97 21.14 -4.65
N ASN A 397 -13.94 20.38 -4.29
CA ASN A 397 -12.56 20.73 -4.59
C ASN A 397 -12.26 20.71 -6.10
N GLU A 398 -12.75 19.71 -6.83
CA GLU A 398 -12.58 19.64 -8.28
C GLU A 398 -13.37 20.76 -9.00
N GLY A 399 -14.56 21.13 -8.50
CA GLY A 399 -15.31 22.28 -8.97
C GLY A 399 -14.54 23.58 -8.79
N ALA A 400 -13.93 23.78 -7.63
CA ALA A 400 -13.09 24.95 -7.37
C ALA A 400 -11.84 24.97 -8.26
N LEU A 401 -11.19 23.83 -8.48
CA LEU A 401 -10.06 23.72 -9.42
C LEU A 401 -10.48 24.03 -10.86
N HIS A 402 -11.70 23.65 -11.25
CA HIS A 402 -12.24 23.92 -12.58
C HIS A 402 -12.52 25.43 -12.75
N ALA A 403 -13.16 26.07 -11.78
CA ALA A 403 -13.39 27.52 -11.75
C ALA A 403 -12.06 28.30 -11.82
N GLY A 404 -11.06 27.89 -11.02
CA GLY A 404 -9.73 28.52 -11.02
C GLY A 404 -9.01 28.42 -12.36
N ARG A 405 -9.10 27.30 -13.08
CA ARG A 405 -8.54 27.15 -14.45
C ARG A 405 -9.20 28.09 -15.47
N ARG A 406 -10.44 28.47 -15.24
CA ARG A 406 -11.19 29.42 -16.06
C ARG A 406 -11.04 30.87 -15.59
N ASN A 407 -10.15 31.12 -14.63
CA ASN A 407 -9.91 32.43 -14.00
C ASN A 407 -11.21 33.05 -13.41
N ARG A 408 -12.05 32.20 -12.78
CA ARG A 408 -13.26 32.64 -12.07
C ARG A 408 -12.98 32.76 -10.58
N ASP A 409 -13.52 33.77 -9.93
CA ASP A 409 -13.39 33.98 -8.49
C ASP A 409 -14.37 33.15 -7.67
N LYS A 410 -15.42 32.61 -8.29
CA LYS A 410 -16.47 31.82 -7.64
C LYS A 410 -16.78 30.58 -8.46
N VAL A 411 -17.12 29.50 -7.75
CA VAL A 411 -17.55 28.24 -8.36
C VAL A 411 -18.99 28.39 -8.83
N GLU A 412 -19.25 28.09 -10.08
CA GLU A 412 -20.58 28.08 -10.68
C GLU A 412 -21.16 26.66 -10.76
N MET A 413 -22.47 26.54 -11.04
CA MET A 413 -23.11 25.25 -11.19
C MET A 413 -22.52 24.42 -12.33
N SER A 414 -22.11 25.06 -13.41
CA SER A 414 -21.40 24.42 -14.55
C SER A 414 -20.07 23.77 -14.15
N ASP A 415 -19.34 24.40 -13.20
CA ASP A 415 -18.09 23.85 -12.69
C ASP A 415 -18.32 22.61 -11.83
N MET A 416 -19.43 22.59 -11.08
CA MET A 416 -19.85 21.42 -10.27
C MET A 416 -20.28 20.23 -11.14
N GLU A 417 -21.02 20.50 -12.21
CA GLU A 417 -21.44 19.46 -13.15
C GLU A 417 -20.24 18.86 -13.89
N GLU A 418 -19.31 19.69 -14.35
CA GLU A 418 -18.07 19.24 -14.99
C GLU A 418 -17.18 18.44 -14.02
N ALA A 419 -17.07 18.88 -12.76
CA ALA A 419 -16.35 18.16 -11.72
C ALA A 419 -16.96 16.78 -11.47
N ARG A 420 -18.29 16.70 -11.41
CA ARG A 420 -19.03 15.45 -11.23
C ARG A 420 -18.77 14.51 -12.42
N ASP A 421 -18.86 15.01 -13.63
CA ASP A 421 -18.59 14.20 -14.83
C ASP A 421 -17.17 13.69 -14.87
N LYS A 422 -16.21 14.53 -14.48
CA LYS A 422 -14.80 14.13 -14.37
C LYS A 422 -14.57 13.03 -13.35
N ILE A 423 -15.25 13.07 -12.19
CA ILE A 423 -15.13 12.05 -11.15
C ILE A 423 -15.78 10.75 -11.58
N ALA A 424 -16.99 10.82 -12.14
CA ALA A 424 -17.77 9.64 -12.50
C ALA A 424 -17.23 8.93 -13.76
N PHE A 425 -16.79 9.69 -14.76
CA PHE A 425 -16.50 9.17 -16.11
C PHE A 425 -15.06 9.44 -16.57
N GLY A 426 -14.29 10.22 -15.82
CA GLY A 426 -12.94 10.62 -16.18
C GLY A 426 -12.90 11.93 -16.97
N ARG A 427 -11.68 12.32 -17.34
CA ARG A 427 -11.45 13.57 -18.10
C ARG A 427 -11.96 13.44 -19.52
N GLU A 428 -12.44 14.55 -20.07
CA GLU A 428 -12.69 14.73 -21.49
C GLU A 428 -11.44 14.41 -22.30
N ARG A 429 -11.62 13.61 -23.36
CA ARG A 429 -10.56 13.25 -24.29
C ARG A 429 -10.64 14.14 -25.52
N LYS A 430 -9.54 14.78 -25.86
CA LYS A 430 -9.36 15.51 -27.13
C LYS A 430 -9.04 14.52 -28.28
N LYS A 431 -9.80 13.41 -28.36
CA LYS A 431 -9.67 12.49 -29.48
C LYS A 431 -10.49 13.07 -30.63
N VAL A 432 -9.84 13.34 -31.74
CA VAL A 432 -10.56 13.66 -32.97
C VAL A 432 -11.24 12.37 -33.44
N MET A 433 -12.57 12.33 -33.33
CA MET A 433 -13.39 11.30 -33.95
C MET A 433 -13.59 11.72 -35.41
N ASP A 434 -13.55 10.76 -36.34
CA ASP A 434 -13.96 11.02 -37.69
C ASP A 434 -15.48 11.24 -37.75
N GLU A 435 -15.98 11.72 -38.89
CA GLU A 435 -17.39 12.04 -39.08
C GLU A 435 -18.29 10.81 -38.98
N GLU A 436 -17.79 9.64 -39.38
CA GLU A 436 -18.52 8.39 -39.32
C GLU A 436 -18.67 7.89 -37.89
N ASP A 437 -17.56 7.84 -37.11
CA ASP A 437 -17.57 7.50 -35.70
C ASP A 437 -18.46 8.47 -34.90
N ARG A 438 -18.35 9.78 -35.17
CA ARG A 438 -19.15 10.80 -34.53
C ARG A 438 -20.64 10.63 -34.78
N ARG A 439 -21.00 10.34 -36.04
CA ARG A 439 -22.38 10.07 -36.44
C ARG A 439 -22.91 8.80 -35.77
N SER A 440 -22.17 7.70 -35.86
CA SER A 440 -22.54 6.44 -35.23
C SER A 440 -22.78 6.63 -33.72
N THR A 441 -21.87 7.33 -33.02
CA THR A 441 -22.00 7.65 -31.59
C THR A 441 -23.23 8.49 -31.30
N ALA A 442 -23.53 9.51 -32.13
CA ALA A 442 -24.69 10.37 -31.93
C ALA A 442 -26.01 9.60 -31.99
N TYR A 443 -26.14 8.69 -32.98
CA TYR A 443 -27.32 7.84 -33.11
C TYR A 443 -27.42 6.77 -32.02
N HIS A 444 -26.27 6.25 -31.55
CA HIS A 444 -26.20 5.35 -30.41
C HIS A 444 -26.76 6.01 -29.14
N GLU A 445 -26.24 7.18 -28.77
CA GLU A 445 -26.65 7.90 -27.57
C GLU A 445 -28.08 8.46 -27.68
N ALA A 446 -28.47 8.89 -28.88
CA ALA A 446 -29.87 9.25 -29.15
C ALA A 446 -30.84 8.08 -28.97
N GLY A 447 -30.40 6.86 -29.33
CA GLY A 447 -31.18 5.64 -29.10
C GLY A 447 -31.46 5.42 -27.62
N HIS A 448 -30.46 5.48 -26.80
CA HIS A 448 -30.59 5.42 -25.34
C HIS A 448 -31.53 6.51 -24.81
N ALA A 449 -31.35 7.74 -25.27
CA ALA A 449 -32.11 8.89 -24.80
C ALA A 449 -33.61 8.78 -25.14
N VAL A 450 -33.97 8.38 -26.38
CA VAL A 450 -35.35 8.23 -26.81
C VAL A 450 -36.05 7.11 -26.05
N VAL A 451 -35.41 5.92 -25.98
CA VAL A 451 -36.05 4.78 -25.30
C VAL A 451 -36.26 5.11 -23.85
N GLN A 452 -35.26 5.65 -23.14
CA GLN A 452 -35.41 6.02 -21.73
C GLN A 452 -36.51 7.07 -21.54
N ALA A 453 -36.53 8.12 -22.33
CA ALA A 453 -37.51 9.19 -22.20
C ALA A 453 -38.96 8.73 -22.44
N VAL A 454 -39.16 7.67 -23.26
CA VAL A 454 -40.49 7.12 -23.53
C VAL A 454 -40.92 6.09 -22.49
N ILE A 455 -39.99 5.27 -21.96
CA ILE A 455 -40.36 4.17 -21.05
C ILE A 455 -40.23 4.56 -19.56
N ASP A 456 -39.66 5.74 -19.25
CA ASP A 456 -39.45 6.18 -17.86
C ASP A 456 -40.78 6.40 -17.15
N ASP A 457 -40.87 5.87 -15.93
CA ASP A 457 -42.02 6.04 -15.03
C ASP A 457 -41.93 7.33 -14.16
N GLY A 458 -41.03 8.26 -14.49
CA GLY A 458 -40.71 9.47 -13.73
C GLY A 458 -39.74 9.25 -12.57
N THR A 459 -39.21 8.05 -12.43
CA THR A 459 -38.26 7.70 -11.34
C THR A 459 -36.82 7.95 -11.72
N LEU A 460 -36.49 7.73 -12.99
CA LEU A 460 -35.12 7.82 -13.51
C LEU A 460 -35.07 8.68 -14.79
N PRO A 461 -35.43 9.96 -14.70
CA PRO A 461 -35.45 10.84 -15.85
C PRO A 461 -34.05 11.00 -16.47
N LEU A 462 -34.04 11.19 -17.77
CA LEU A 462 -32.84 11.56 -18.51
C LEU A 462 -32.34 12.93 -18.02
N HIS A 463 -31.10 13.00 -17.59
CA HIS A 463 -30.46 14.24 -17.14
C HIS A 463 -29.78 14.96 -18.29
N LYS A 464 -28.87 14.25 -19.00
CA LYS A 464 -28.20 14.76 -20.20
C LYS A 464 -27.71 13.64 -21.11
N VAL A 465 -27.46 13.99 -22.36
CA VAL A 465 -26.84 13.13 -23.39
C VAL A 465 -25.66 13.88 -24.00
N THR A 466 -24.56 13.21 -24.21
CA THR A 466 -23.37 13.83 -24.81
C THR A 466 -22.61 12.86 -25.69
N ILE A 467 -22.02 13.36 -26.75
CA ILE A 467 -21.09 12.64 -27.63
C ILE A 467 -19.63 13.04 -27.39
N ILE A 468 -19.36 13.80 -26.34
CA ILE A 468 -18.00 14.18 -25.93
C ILE A 468 -17.33 12.96 -25.29
N PRO A 469 -16.21 12.45 -25.83
CA PRO A 469 -15.55 11.27 -25.30
C PRO A 469 -14.97 11.51 -23.90
N ARG A 470 -15.30 10.61 -22.94
CA ARG A 470 -14.76 10.63 -21.58
C ARG A 470 -14.26 9.26 -21.16
N GLY A 471 -13.09 9.19 -20.56
CA GLY A 471 -12.53 7.90 -20.13
C GLY A 471 -12.44 6.87 -21.26
N ARG A 472 -13.25 5.82 -21.23
CA ARG A 472 -13.34 4.78 -22.27
C ARG A 472 -14.59 4.93 -23.16
N ALA A 473 -15.55 5.72 -22.74
CA ALA A 473 -16.79 5.95 -23.48
C ALA A 473 -16.58 7.00 -24.59
N LEU A 474 -17.22 6.79 -25.73
CA LEU A 474 -17.24 7.73 -26.86
C LEU A 474 -18.37 8.75 -26.71
N GLY A 475 -19.47 8.36 -26.06
CA GLY A 475 -20.60 9.18 -25.68
C GLY A 475 -21.23 8.66 -24.39
N MET A 476 -22.34 9.28 -23.97
CA MET A 476 -23.01 8.91 -22.74
C MET A 476 -24.41 9.49 -22.66
N ALA A 477 -25.39 8.65 -22.33
CA ALA A 477 -26.72 9.06 -21.87
C ALA A 477 -26.80 8.90 -20.34
N MET A 478 -27.07 9.98 -19.62
CA MET A 478 -27.04 10.00 -18.18
C MET A 478 -28.42 10.15 -17.58
N TYR A 479 -28.71 9.29 -16.61
CA TYR A 479 -29.97 9.26 -15.88
C TYR A 479 -29.72 9.62 -14.42
N VAL A 480 -30.61 10.39 -13.82
CA VAL A 480 -30.51 10.82 -12.41
C VAL A 480 -31.82 10.50 -11.70
N PRO A 481 -31.80 9.64 -10.67
CA PRO A 481 -33.01 9.29 -9.95
C PRO A 481 -33.58 10.52 -9.22
N THR A 482 -34.90 10.66 -9.23
CA THR A 482 -35.62 11.73 -8.54
C THR A 482 -35.55 11.59 -7.00
N LYS A 483 -35.35 10.35 -6.52
CA LYS A 483 -35.18 9.99 -5.11
C LYS A 483 -34.26 8.78 -5.00
N ASP A 484 -33.65 8.56 -3.86
CA ASP A 484 -32.84 7.37 -3.62
C ASP A 484 -33.68 6.09 -3.78
N ILE A 485 -33.16 5.15 -4.57
CA ILE A 485 -33.86 3.91 -4.94
C ILE A 485 -33.36 2.82 -3.98
N LEU A 486 -34.21 2.41 -3.05
CA LEU A 486 -33.92 1.35 -2.08
C LEU A 486 -34.16 -0.07 -2.63
N GLY A 487 -34.98 -0.19 -3.69
CA GLY A 487 -35.28 -1.47 -4.32
C GLY A 487 -35.74 -1.32 -5.76
N TYR A 488 -35.42 -2.31 -6.56
CA TYR A 488 -35.79 -2.35 -7.96
C TYR A 488 -36.94 -3.33 -8.21
N SER A 489 -38.07 -2.85 -8.75
CA SER A 489 -39.13 -3.74 -9.22
C SER A 489 -38.73 -4.44 -10.52
N LYS A 490 -39.30 -5.62 -10.82
CA LYS A 490 -39.10 -6.34 -12.08
C LYS A 490 -39.31 -5.43 -13.30
N HIS A 491 -40.38 -4.62 -13.29
CA HIS A 491 -40.68 -3.70 -14.39
C HIS A 491 -39.55 -2.70 -14.64
N ARG A 492 -38.99 -2.14 -13.56
CA ARG A 492 -37.90 -1.16 -13.64
C ARG A 492 -36.60 -1.79 -14.15
N LEU A 493 -36.27 -3.01 -13.73
CA LEU A 493 -35.11 -3.75 -14.22
C LEU A 493 -35.25 -4.06 -15.71
N LEU A 494 -36.45 -4.44 -16.16
CA LEU A 494 -36.74 -4.64 -17.58
C LEU A 494 -36.58 -3.34 -18.38
N ASN A 495 -37.01 -2.20 -17.83
CA ASN A 495 -36.77 -0.90 -18.47
C ASN A 495 -35.28 -0.58 -18.61
N TYR A 496 -34.45 -0.91 -17.61
CA TYR A 496 -33.00 -0.76 -17.70
C TYR A 496 -32.41 -1.60 -18.85
N ILE A 497 -32.82 -2.86 -18.97
CA ILE A 497 -32.36 -3.74 -20.03
C ILE A 497 -32.81 -3.21 -21.39
N CYS A 498 -34.05 -2.75 -21.50
CA CYS A 498 -34.62 -2.15 -22.71
C CYS A 498 -33.81 -0.91 -23.13
N SER A 499 -33.55 0.01 -22.22
CA SER A 499 -32.73 1.21 -22.46
C SER A 499 -31.30 0.86 -22.88
N ALA A 500 -30.66 -0.15 -22.23
CA ALA A 500 -29.33 -0.59 -22.57
C ALA A 500 -29.22 -1.18 -24.00
N MET A 501 -30.28 -1.82 -24.52
CA MET A 501 -30.28 -2.37 -25.88
C MET A 501 -30.46 -1.30 -26.96
N ALA A 502 -30.92 -0.10 -26.58
CA ALA A 502 -31.34 0.93 -27.55
C ALA A 502 -30.20 1.52 -28.36
N GLY A 503 -29.00 1.66 -27.80
CA GLY A 503 -27.83 2.20 -28.51
C GLY A 503 -27.46 1.38 -29.73
N ARG A 504 -27.39 0.05 -29.60
CA ARG A 504 -27.12 -0.86 -30.73
C ARG A 504 -28.16 -0.76 -31.85
N ILE A 505 -29.41 -0.57 -31.46
CA ILE A 505 -30.50 -0.42 -32.44
C ILE A 505 -30.37 0.92 -33.15
N GLY A 506 -30.03 1.98 -32.41
CA GLY A 506 -29.79 3.32 -32.95
C GLY A 506 -28.69 3.35 -34.00
N GLU A 507 -27.54 2.69 -33.73
CA GLU A 507 -26.45 2.53 -34.72
C GLU A 507 -26.94 1.85 -35.98
N ARG A 508 -27.65 0.73 -35.87
CA ARG A 508 -28.13 -0.05 -37.00
C ARG A 508 -29.05 0.73 -37.92
N VAL A 509 -29.83 1.66 -37.40
CA VAL A 509 -30.73 2.51 -38.21
C VAL A 509 -29.94 3.38 -39.20
N VAL A 510 -28.72 3.80 -38.86
CA VAL A 510 -27.91 4.70 -39.67
C VAL A 510 -26.86 3.99 -40.51
N THR A 511 -26.16 3.04 -39.91
CA THR A 511 -25.05 2.34 -40.57
C THR A 511 -25.51 1.13 -41.37
N GLY A 512 -26.73 0.61 -41.09
CA GLY A 512 -27.21 -0.67 -41.63
C GLY A 512 -26.48 -1.89 -41.07
N ASP A 513 -25.47 -1.67 -40.22
CA ASP A 513 -24.62 -2.69 -39.59
C ASP A 513 -24.55 -2.47 -38.07
N VAL A 514 -23.83 -3.32 -37.37
CA VAL A 514 -23.65 -3.26 -35.91
C VAL A 514 -22.18 -3.22 -35.59
N SER A 515 -21.80 -2.29 -34.69
CA SER A 515 -20.43 -2.16 -34.22
C SER A 515 -20.19 -2.90 -32.90
N ASN A 516 -18.93 -2.95 -32.48
CA ASN A 516 -18.55 -3.42 -31.14
C ASN A 516 -18.76 -2.34 -30.04
N GLY A 517 -19.23 -1.14 -30.40
CA GLY A 517 -19.48 -0.02 -29.47
C GLY A 517 -20.44 -0.41 -28.36
N ALA A 518 -21.52 -1.12 -28.69
CA ALA A 518 -22.53 -1.59 -27.74
C ALA A 518 -22.08 -2.76 -26.83
N SER A 519 -20.79 -3.17 -26.84
CA SER A 519 -20.36 -4.35 -26.06
C SER A 519 -20.52 -4.15 -24.54
N SER A 520 -20.39 -2.93 -24.05
CA SER A 520 -20.61 -2.58 -22.63
C SER A 520 -22.06 -2.76 -22.23
N ASP A 521 -22.97 -2.27 -23.05
CA ASP A 521 -24.42 -2.29 -22.81
C ASP A 521 -24.95 -3.71 -22.83
N ILE A 522 -24.49 -4.52 -23.78
CA ILE A 522 -24.84 -5.95 -23.85
C ILE A 522 -24.37 -6.69 -22.61
N LYS A 523 -23.14 -6.44 -22.13
CA LYS A 523 -22.62 -7.06 -20.91
C LYS A 523 -23.43 -6.65 -19.68
N GLN A 524 -23.79 -5.38 -19.60
CA GLN A 524 -24.58 -4.85 -18.48
C GLN A 524 -26.00 -5.44 -18.49
N ALA A 525 -26.67 -5.45 -19.62
CA ALA A 525 -28.00 -6.04 -19.78
C ALA A 525 -28.00 -7.54 -19.46
N THR A 526 -27.02 -8.30 -19.98
CA THR A 526 -26.90 -9.75 -19.71
C THR A 526 -26.64 -10.02 -18.24
N ARG A 527 -25.75 -9.24 -17.59
CA ARG A 527 -25.51 -9.38 -16.15
C ARG A 527 -26.76 -9.10 -15.33
N LEU A 528 -27.50 -8.04 -15.66
CA LEU A 528 -28.73 -7.68 -14.96
C LEU A 528 -29.81 -8.77 -15.14
N ALA A 529 -29.99 -9.27 -16.37
CA ALA A 529 -30.91 -10.37 -16.64
C ALA A 529 -30.52 -11.64 -15.87
N ARG A 530 -29.22 -11.96 -15.77
CA ARG A 530 -28.74 -13.11 -14.98
C ARG A 530 -29.04 -12.93 -13.49
N GLN A 531 -28.83 -11.73 -12.92
CA GLN A 531 -29.19 -11.43 -11.52
C GLN A 531 -30.69 -11.55 -11.29
N MET A 532 -31.52 -11.09 -12.25
CA MET A 532 -32.99 -11.26 -12.17
C MET A 532 -33.39 -12.73 -12.11
N VAL A 533 -32.71 -13.60 -12.87
CA VAL A 533 -33.00 -15.04 -12.93
C VAL A 533 -32.43 -15.77 -11.71
N CYS A 534 -31.14 -15.55 -11.40
CA CYS A 534 -30.42 -16.38 -10.44
C CYS A 534 -30.54 -15.88 -9.01
N ASP A 535 -30.53 -14.55 -8.77
CA ASP A 535 -30.46 -14.00 -7.42
C ASP A 535 -31.83 -13.58 -6.91
N TRP A 536 -32.69 -13.05 -7.78
CA TRP A 536 -33.98 -12.45 -7.36
C TRP A 536 -35.21 -13.26 -7.75
N GLY A 537 -35.04 -14.39 -8.46
CA GLY A 537 -36.16 -15.28 -8.82
C GLY A 537 -37.24 -14.58 -9.66
N MET A 538 -36.85 -13.61 -10.52
CA MET A 538 -37.78 -12.80 -11.31
C MET A 538 -38.03 -13.36 -12.72
N SER A 539 -37.87 -14.67 -12.90
CA SER A 539 -38.09 -15.38 -14.16
C SER A 539 -39.20 -16.40 -14.07
N GLU A 540 -39.47 -17.14 -15.15
CA GLU A 540 -40.40 -18.26 -15.19
C GLU A 540 -39.92 -19.47 -14.38
N LEU A 541 -38.66 -19.51 -14.00
CA LEU A 541 -38.10 -20.56 -13.13
C LEU A 541 -38.62 -20.48 -11.69
N GLY A 542 -39.35 -19.42 -11.33
CA GLY A 542 -39.94 -19.20 -10.02
C GLY A 542 -38.99 -18.50 -9.03
N PRO A 543 -39.43 -18.30 -7.78
CA PRO A 543 -38.68 -17.59 -6.74
C PRO A 543 -37.62 -18.50 -6.10
N ILE A 544 -36.67 -18.95 -6.89
CA ILE A 544 -35.57 -19.81 -6.47
C ILE A 544 -34.27 -19.05 -6.72
N ALA A 545 -33.40 -19.00 -5.73
CA ALA A 545 -32.04 -18.48 -5.86
C ALA A 545 -31.12 -19.61 -6.38
N PHE A 546 -30.60 -19.43 -7.57
CA PHE A 546 -29.57 -20.29 -8.16
C PHE A 546 -28.18 -19.71 -7.91
N GLY A 547 -27.97 -19.08 -6.74
CA GLY A 547 -26.75 -18.36 -6.45
C GLY A 547 -25.52 -19.21 -6.66
N GLU A 548 -24.49 -18.65 -7.26
CA GLU A 548 -23.14 -19.16 -7.15
C GLU A 548 -22.84 -19.23 -5.65
N ASN A 549 -22.46 -20.42 -5.14
CA ASN A 549 -22.00 -20.55 -3.77
C ASN A 549 -20.86 -19.53 -3.58
N SER A 550 -21.22 -18.38 -3.01
CA SER A 550 -20.27 -17.40 -2.57
C SER A 550 -19.38 -18.09 -1.55
N GLU A 551 -18.11 -18.28 -1.92
CA GLU A 551 -16.99 -18.31 -1.01
C GLU A 551 -16.98 -19.46 0.03
N HIS A 552 -16.82 -20.68 -0.41
CA HIS A 552 -15.95 -21.57 0.32
C HIS A 552 -14.51 -21.37 -0.15
N THR A 553 -13.85 -20.39 0.44
CA THR A 553 -12.39 -20.23 0.39
C THR A 553 -11.79 -21.39 1.18
N PHE A 554 -11.77 -22.58 0.58
CA PHE A 554 -11.03 -23.70 1.14
C PHE A 554 -9.56 -23.48 0.79
N LEU A 555 -8.74 -23.23 1.82
CA LEU A 555 -7.28 -23.16 1.74
C LEU A 555 -6.61 -21.93 1.11
N GLY A 556 -7.18 -20.73 1.16
CA GLY A 556 -6.38 -19.52 0.78
C GLY A 556 -5.77 -19.51 -0.62
N ARG A 557 -6.07 -20.49 -1.45
CA ARG A 557 -5.86 -20.51 -2.88
C ARG A 557 -7.19 -20.19 -3.53
N GLU A 558 -7.22 -19.15 -4.37
CA GLU A 558 -8.07 -19.21 -5.54
C GLU A 558 -7.70 -20.50 -6.27
N MET A 559 -8.34 -21.60 -5.88
CA MET A 559 -8.39 -22.72 -6.78
C MET A 559 -9.06 -22.19 -8.01
N SER A 560 -8.29 -22.14 -9.08
CA SER A 560 -8.73 -21.99 -10.46
C SER A 560 -10.20 -22.35 -10.55
N ARG A 561 -11.03 -21.37 -10.92
CA ARG A 561 -12.48 -21.46 -11.12
C ARG A 561 -12.87 -22.74 -11.88
N THR A 562 -12.84 -23.85 -11.22
CA THR A 562 -13.76 -24.92 -11.54
C THR A 562 -15.04 -24.48 -10.87
N GLN A 563 -15.89 -23.73 -11.60
CA GLN A 563 -17.26 -23.45 -11.22
C GLN A 563 -17.91 -24.79 -10.96
N THR A 564 -17.94 -25.19 -9.71
CA THR A 564 -18.81 -26.29 -9.29
C THR A 564 -20.21 -25.68 -9.34
N GLN A 565 -20.87 -25.83 -10.51
CA GLN A 565 -22.25 -25.40 -10.65
C GLN A 565 -23.06 -26.09 -9.55
N ALA A 566 -23.70 -25.30 -8.71
CA ALA A 566 -24.54 -25.82 -7.62
C ALA A 566 -25.84 -26.47 -8.13
N TYR A 567 -26.02 -26.54 -9.46
CA TYR A 567 -27.20 -27.02 -10.13
C TYR A 567 -26.85 -27.88 -11.35
N SER A 568 -27.80 -28.72 -11.79
CA SER A 568 -27.63 -29.63 -12.92
C SER A 568 -27.46 -28.89 -14.25
N ASP A 569 -26.88 -29.58 -15.25
CA ASP A 569 -26.75 -29.05 -16.63
C ASP A 569 -28.09 -28.68 -17.25
N ASP A 570 -29.18 -29.37 -16.88
CA ASP A 570 -30.53 -29.03 -17.34
C ASP A 570 -30.97 -27.68 -16.73
N THR A 571 -30.73 -27.46 -15.46
CA THR A 571 -31.01 -26.17 -14.81
C THR A 571 -30.17 -25.06 -15.41
N ALA A 572 -28.88 -25.30 -15.72
CA ALA A 572 -28.00 -24.35 -16.40
C ALA A 572 -28.59 -23.90 -17.75
N ARG A 573 -29.03 -24.88 -18.58
CA ARG A 573 -29.67 -24.58 -19.85
C ARG A 573 -30.95 -23.75 -19.71
N ARG A 574 -31.79 -24.07 -18.72
CA ARG A 574 -33.00 -23.31 -18.42
C ARG A 574 -32.70 -21.88 -17.96
N ILE A 575 -31.64 -21.68 -17.15
CA ILE A 575 -31.17 -20.34 -16.77
C ILE A 575 -30.73 -19.56 -18.00
N ASP A 576 -29.91 -20.15 -18.89
CA ASP A 576 -29.44 -19.48 -20.10
C ASP A 576 -30.59 -19.14 -21.04
N GLN A 577 -31.58 -20.01 -21.15
CA GLN A 577 -32.81 -19.75 -21.91
C GLN A 577 -33.62 -18.60 -21.33
N ALA A 578 -33.80 -18.56 -20.02
CA ALA A 578 -34.54 -17.49 -19.34
C ALA A 578 -33.81 -16.12 -19.45
N VAL A 579 -32.48 -16.11 -19.35
CA VAL A 579 -31.67 -14.89 -19.56
C VAL A 579 -31.80 -14.42 -21.02
N ALA A 580 -31.66 -15.32 -21.97
CA ALA A 580 -31.78 -14.99 -23.40
C ALA A 580 -33.19 -14.48 -23.75
N LEU A 581 -34.25 -15.07 -23.17
CA LEU A 581 -35.65 -14.64 -23.36
C LEU A 581 -35.81 -13.19 -22.88
N ILE A 582 -35.40 -12.87 -21.64
CA ILE A 582 -35.49 -11.53 -21.08
C ILE A 582 -34.78 -10.51 -21.96
N VAL A 583 -33.54 -10.78 -22.37
CA VAL A 583 -32.77 -9.85 -23.20
C VAL A 583 -33.39 -9.64 -24.57
N ASN A 584 -33.82 -10.73 -25.24
CA ASN A 584 -34.43 -10.64 -26.57
C ASN A 584 -35.81 -9.93 -26.54
N GLU A 585 -36.64 -10.18 -25.53
CA GLU A 585 -37.91 -9.47 -25.37
C GLU A 585 -37.69 -7.96 -25.17
N GLN A 586 -36.70 -7.57 -24.35
CA GLN A 586 -36.42 -6.16 -24.15
C GLN A 586 -35.75 -5.53 -25.39
N PHE A 587 -34.95 -6.28 -26.14
CA PHE A 587 -34.41 -5.83 -27.42
C PHE A 587 -35.53 -5.55 -28.42
N ALA A 588 -36.47 -6.46 -28.59
CA ALA A 588 -37.63 -6.27 -29.48
C ALA A 588 -38.51 -5.09 -29.02
N ARG A 589 -38.67 -4.91 -27.71
CA ARG A 589 -39.38 -3.76 -27.14
C ARG A 589 -38.69 -2.43 -27.47
N ALA A 590 -37.35 -2.37 -27.31
CA ALA A 590 -36.56 -1.18 -27.64
C ALA A 590 -36.63 -0.87 -29.15
N GLU A 591 -36.57 -1.90 -30.01
CA GLU A 591 -36.72 -1.74 -31.45
C GLU A 591 -38.07 -1.16 -31.84
N LYS A 592 -39.14 -1.64 -31.21
CA LYS A 592 -40.49 -1.10 -31.42
C LYS A 592 -40.58 0.37 -31.00
N VAL A 593 -40.08 0.72 -29.79
CA VAL A 593 -40.10 2.11 -29.31
C VAL A 593 -39.31 3.03 -30.26
N LEU A 594 -38.14 2.62 -30.74
CA LEU A 594 -37.34 3.44 -31.66
C LEU A 594 -37.98 3.56 -33.03
N SER A 595 -38.61 2.51 -33.54
CA SER A 595 -39.32 2.58 -34.83
C SER A 595 -40.52 3.54 -34.79
N GLU A 596 -41.28 3.53 -33.70
CA GLU A 596 -42.40 4.44 -33.46
C GLU A 596 -41.95 5.90 -33.26
N ASN A 597 -40.72 6.12 -32.80
CA ASN A 597 -40.16 7.45 -32.55
C ASN A 597 -38.95 7.77 -33.45
N SER A 598 -38.91 7.22 -34.66
CA SER A 598 -37.76 7.32 -35.57
C SER A 598 -37.41 8.76 -35.97
N GLU A 599 -38.41 9.64 -36.10
CA GLU A 599 -38.17 11.06 -36.40
C GLU A 599 -37.55 11.80 -35.21
N ALA A 600 -38.01 11.54 -33.99
CA ALA A 600 -37.41 12.10 -32.78
C ALA A 600 -35.96 11.61 -32.58
N HIS A 601 -35.71 10.31 -32.80
CA HIS A 601 -34.38 9.71 -32.78
C HIS A 601 -33.42 10.43 -33.73
N ARG A 602 -33.83 10.62 -35.00
CA ARG A 602 -33.01 11.34 -35.97
C ARG A 602 -32.74 12.79 -35.57
N LYS A 603 -33.76 13.53 -35.12
CA LYS A 603 -33.62 14.93 -34.70
C LYS A 603 -32.71 15.09 -33.46
N ILE A 604 -32.79 14.17 -32.50
CA ILE A 604 -31.91 14.17 -31.31
C ILE A 604 -30.47 13.90 -31.75
N ALA A 605 -30.23 12.93 -32.65
CA ALA A 605 -28.90 12.64 -33.14
C ALA A 605 -28.31 13.82 -33.95
N GLU A 606 -29.10 14.47 -34.79
CA GLU A 606 -28.70 15.68 -35.53
C GLU A 606 -28.35 16.83 -34.54
N ALA A 607 -29.17 17.05 -33.52
CA ALA A 607 -28.91 18.06 -32.50
C ALA A 607 -27.65 17.73 -31.67
N LEU A 608 -27.35 16.44 -31.40
CA LEU A 608 -26.10 16.03 -30.75
C LEU A 608 -24.87 16.29 -31.65
N LEU A 609 -24.99 16.12 -32.97
CA LEU A 609 -23.92 16.46 -33.90
C LEU A 609 -23.63 17.96 -33.93
N GLU A 610 -24.65 18.80 -33.74
CA GLU A 610 -24.53 20.26 -33.73
C GLU A 610 -24.04 20.80 -32.37
N HIS A 611 -24.60 20.32 -31.28
CA HIS A 611 -24.37 20.91 -29.93
C HIS A 611 -23.51 20.04 -29.02
N GLU A 612 -23.14 18.83 -29.42
CA GLU A 612 -22.35 17.82 -28.70
C GLU A 612 -22.97 17.35 -27.37
N THR A 613 -23.80 18.16 -26.73
CA THR A 613 -24.46 17.83 -25.46
C THR A 613 -25.88 18.42 -25.43
N LEU A 614 -26.85 17.61 -24.99
CA LEU A 614 -28.24 18.01 -24.79
C LEU A 614 -28.67 17.68 -23.36
N ASP A 615 -29.35 18.59 -22.72
CA ASP A 615 -30.01 18.30 -21.44
C ASP A 615 -31.29 17.48 -21.67
N GLY A 616 -31.72 16.73 -20.65
CA GLY A 616 -32.93 15.90 -20.74
C GLY A 616 -34.18 16.68 -21.14
N ILE A 617 -34.28 17.98 -20.77
CA ILE A 617 -35.37 18.86 -21.18
C ILE A 617 -35.45 19.03 -22.71
N HIS A 618 -34.30 19.23 -23.37
CA HIS A 618 -34.21 19.39 -24.83
C HIS A 618 -34.64 18.11 -25.56
N VAL A 619 -34.24 16.94 -25.03
CA VAL A 619 -34.67 15.64 -25.56
C VAL A 619 -36.19 15.47 -25.43
N MET A 620 -36.77 15.83 -24.30
CA MET A 620 -38.22 15.77 -24.07
C MET A 620 -38.98 16.76 -24.98
N GLU A 621 -38.43 17.94 -25.22
CA GLU A 621 -39.01 18.93 -26.14
C GLU A 621 -39.04 18.38 -27.59
N ILE A 622 -37.92 17.79 -28.05
CA ILE A 622 -37.87 17.18 -29.41
C ILE A 622 -38.90 16.07 -29.52
N ILE A 623 -39.04 15.20 -28.51
CA ILE A 623 -40.02 14.09 -28.58
C ILE A 623 -41.45 14.62 -28.61
N LYS A 624 -41.78 15.69 -27.84
CA LYS A 624 -43.15 16.21 -27.73
C LYS A 624 -43.53 17.20 -28.82
N THR A 625 -42.61 18.08 -29.23
CA THR A 625 -42.91 19.21 -30.12
C THR A 625 -42.13 19.16 -31.43
N GLY A 626 -41.20 18.25 -31.53
CA GLY A 626 -40.35 18.10 -32.71
C GLY A 626 -39.23 19.13 -32.85
N SER A 627 -39.03 20.04 -31.88
CA SER A 627 -37.98 21.07 -31.89
C SER A 627 -37.59 21.49 -30.50
N ILE A 628 -36.35 21.99 -30.34
CA ILE A 628 -35.84 22.55 -29.10
C ILE A 628 -36.42 23.96 -28.90
N GLN A 629 -37.03 24.22 -27.77
CA GLN A 629 -37.64 25.50 -27.42
C GLN A 629 -36.80 26.25 -26.36
N THR A 630 -36.20 25.51 -25.43
CA THR A 630 -35.35 26.08 -24.38
C THR A 630 -33.95 26.37 -24.92
N PRO A 631 -33.34 27.55 -24.63
CA PRO A 631 -31.99 27.85 -25.09
C PRO A 631 -30.98 26.83 -24.56
N ILE A 632 -30.14 26.29 -25.44
CA ILE A 632 -29.05 25.40 -25.06
C ILE A 632 -27.95 26.27 -24.43
N VAL A 633 -27.74 26.14 -23.14
CA VAL A 633 -26.61 26.76 -22.42
C VAL A 633 -25.39 25.85 -22.60
N GLY A 634 -24.85 25.81 -23.82
CA GLY A 634 -23.65 25.02 -24.15
C GLY A 634 -22.42 25.86 -24.27
N ASN A 635 -21.24 25.25 -24.09
CA ASN A 635 -19.97 25.86 -24.49
C ASN A 635 -20.05 26.23 -25.98
N PRO A 636 -19.65 27.47 -26.37
CA PRO A 636 -19.58 27.78 -27.80
C PRO A 636 -18.66 26.79 -28.49
N VAL A 637 -19.16 26.14 -29.51
CA VAL A 637 -18.38 25.26 -30.41
C VAL A 637 -17.13 26.04 -30.82
N ILE A 638 -15.97 25.60 -30.40
CA ILE A 638 -14.71 26.09 -30.95
C ILE A 638 -14.71 25.64 -32.40
N ALA A 639 -15.04 26.56 -33.30
CA ALA A 639 -14.97 26.30 -34.73
C ALA A 639 -13.61 25.66 -35.06
N PRO A 640 -13.57 24.63 -35.94
CA PRO A 640 -12.31 24.02 -36.30
C PRO A 640 -11.35 25.13 -36.81
N PRO A 641 -10.04 25.01 -36.52
CA PRO A 641 -9.09 26.02 -37.00
C PRO A 641 -9.28 26.17 -38.51
N ARG A 642 -9.61 27.38 -38.96
CA ARG A 642 -9.60 27.70 -40.36
C ARG A 642 -8.28 27.19 -40.94
N GLU A 643 -8.35 26.32 -41.96
CA GLU A 643 -7.19 25.93 -42.75
C GLU A 643 -6.38 27.20 -43.08
N ALA A 644 -5.14 27.20 -42.66
CA ALA A 644 -4.22 28.29 -43.02
C ALA A 644 -4.16 28.30 -44.56
N PRO A 645 -4.22 29.50 -45.18
CA PRO A 645 -4.13 29.58 -46.63
C PRO A 645 -2.85 28.91 -47.12
N ALA A 646 -2.98 28.05 -48.11
CA ALA A 646 -1.89 27.31 -48.69
C ALA A 646 -0.67 28.21 -48.90
N SER A 647 0.41 27.93 -48.22
CA SER A 647 1.69 28.62 -48.40
C SER A 647 2.13 28.40 -49.87
N GLY A 648 2.30 29.55 -50.58
CA GLY A 648 2.84 29.54 -51.92
C GLY A 648 4.23 28.87 -52.00
N PRO A 649 4.70 28.56 -53.21
CA PRO A 649 5.90 27.74 -53.40
C PRO A 649 7.12 28.39 -52.77
N ILE A 650 7.87 27.59 -52.02
CA ILE A 650 9.14 27.96 -51.41
C ILE A 650 10.14 28.28 -52.51
N PRO A 651 10.85 29.43 -52.46
CA PRO A 651 11.94 29.68 -53.42
C PRO A 651 13.10 28.73 -53.15
N GLU A 652 13.64 28.13 -54.21
CA GLU A 652 14.84 27.28 -54.15
C GLU A 652 16.03 28.05 -53.58
N ALA A 653 16.56 27.53 -52.47
CA ALA A 653 17.79 28.05 -51.84
C ALA A 653 18.98 27.60 -52.70
N GLY A 654 19.71 28.55 -53.25
CA GLY A 654 20.92 28.35 -54.01
C GLY A 654 22.00 27.67 -53.17
N THR A 655 22.59 26.67 -53.77
CA THR A 655 23.79 25.94 -53.33
C THR A 655 24.97 26.88 -53.17
N GLN A 656 25.37 27.19 -51.91
CA GLN A 656 26.69 27.74 -51.63
C GLN A 656 27.61 26.59 -51.09
N SER A 657 28.66 26.38 -51.85
CA SER A 657 29.75 25.45 -51.57
C SER A 657 30.54 25.88 -50.32
N ALA A 658 30.75 24.95 -49.40
CA ALA A 658 31.61 25.13 -48.23
C ALA A 658 33.10 25.04 -48.62
N PRO A 659 34.00 25.85 -48.00
CA PRO A 659 35.45 25.70 -48.17
C PRO A 659 35.97 24.60 -47.25
N SER A 660 36.91 23.78 -47.79
CA SER A 660 37.72 22.80 -47.07
C SER A 660 38.65 23.46 -46.04
N PRO A 661 38.94 22.77 -44.92
CA PRO A 661 39.92 23.23 -43.96
C PRO A 661 41.34 22.84 -44.39
N ALA A 662 42.27 23.82 -44.20
CA ALA A 662 43.71 23.61 -44.15
C ALA A 662 44.15 23.28 -42.73
#